data_46bc8bdbf236402ffd7b16bf2a7b266a
#
_entry.id   46bc8bdbf236402ffd7b16bf2a7b266a
#
_cell.length_a   1.000
_cell.length_b   1.000
_cell.length_c   1.000
_cell.angle_alpha   90.00
_cell.angle_beta   90.00
_cell.angle_gamma   90.00
#
_symmetry.space_group_name_H-M   'P 1'
#
loop_
_entity.id
_entity.type
_entity.pdbx_description
1 polymer ?
#
loop_
_entity_poly.entity_id
_entity_poly.type
_entity_poly.pdbx_seq_one_letter_code
_entity_poly.pdbx_strand_id
1 'polypeptide(L)'
;MAKIEIDGKAFEVANGSTIIEAADANNVYIPRFCYHKKLSVAANCRMCLVEVEKAPKTLPACATPVTEGMKIFTKSQKTIDSQKAVMEFLLINHPLDCPVCDQGGQCELQDLAMGYGADLSAYDESKRAVSNKEIGPLVATEMTRCIHCTRCVRFGDEVAGLRELGLVNRGGHAEIGTYVKHTMQSELSGNIVDLCPVGALTSKPFRFAARAWEMNSFASVAPHDCVGSNVMVNTLRHDVKRVLPRENAKLNEVWLSDRDRFSYTALEHEQRLLKPMIKRNGEWYEAEWKDAFDVAYKGLKVVIDENPAYLGALLSPSSTTEEAYLLQKFMRAVGSNNVDHRLRAGCVADQQTSALYPAMAISVDDIEKQNAIFLIGSNIRHEQPILGLRVRKAFLKGAKIFGMNVYQHPMHFHYESEVLVQPKAFARELAAVLKAACEIKGETTPQICKQVEVTPVARTIAQGLIDAENAALILGIYLEAHPHAGVLRALAKALSEVTGASFNPMTRGANSQGAHIAGATPHRAEGGQPIENMGLDTNAMLKAELAGFVLLNVEPELDCADQHQALAAMQQAGFVVAMTAFVNENMKQYADVLLPVAPFTETSGTFVNIEGQWQSFRAAAPAKGEARPAWKVLRVLANVFECEGFDYASSADILADVKKAYSAADVPVSRHSLPESLPEHAEGLQLVMMPPMYAVDSLVRRAEPLSKLVDKDERHIVVNSATAKKNGMNNGHMARIVVDKISSKLKVSIDERLPNDTVKLASGLSSSAGFGRAYALIEVEV
;
A
#
# COMPACT_ATOMS: atom_id res chain seq x y z
N MET A 1 37.41 -7.06 -12.74
CA MET A 1 36.72 -7.63 -13.91
C MET A 1 37.46 -8.89 -14.32
N ALA A 2 36.74 -9.96 -14.69
CA ALA A 2 37.30 -11.18 -15.25
C ALA A 2 36.95 -11.23 -16.76
N LYS A 3 37.93 -11.64 -17.57
CA LYS A 3 37.71 -11.89 -19.02
C LYS A 3 37.31 -13.32 -19.22
N ILE A 4 36.12 -13.52 -19.81
CA ILE A 4 35.57 -14.84 -20.08
C ILE A 4 35.13 -14.94 -21.55
N GLU A 5 34.91 -16.14 -22.03
CA GLU A 5 34.36 -16.39 -23.36
C GLU A 5 33.07 -17.21 -23.22
N ILE A 6 31.97 -16.75 -23.83
CA ILE A 6 30.72 -17.49 -23.91
C ILE A 6 30.38 -17.71 -25.40
N ASP A 7 30.29 -18.97 -25.83
CA ASP A 7 30.02 -19.39 -27.21
C ASP A 7 30.91 -18.68 -28.25
N GLY A 8 32.20 -18.53 -27.96
CA GLY A 8 33.17 -17.89 -28.85
C GLY A 8 33.24 -16.38 -28.80
N LYS A 9 32.42 -15.73 -27.95
CA LYS A 9 32.42 -14.26 -27.74
C LYS A 9 33.09 -13.91 -26.41
N ALA A 10 34.03 -12.99 -26.44
CA ALA A 10 34.72 -12.49 -25.25
C ALA A 10 33.89 -11.42 -24.53
N PHE A 11 33.85 -11.50 -23.21
CA PHE A 11 33.14 -10.57 -22.34
C PHE A 11 34.00 -10.22 -21.11
N GLU A 12 33.88 -8.98 -20.65
CA GLU A 12 34.41 -8.54 -19.36
C GLU A 12 33.28 -8.47 -18.33
N VAL A 13 33.41 -9.25 -17.25
CA VAL A 13 32.36 -9.43 -16.23
C VAL A 13 32.89 -9.12 -14.82
N ALA A 14 32.01 -8.83 -13.89
CA ALA A 14 32.37 -8.54 -12.51
C ALA A 14 33.00 -9.78 -11.85
N ASN A 15 34.07 -9.59 -11.07
CA ASN A 15 34.66 -10.67 -10.28
C ASN A 15 33.63 -11.19 -9.27
N GLY A 16 33.55 -12.50 -9.15
CA GLY A 16 32.62 -13.18 -8.22
C GLY A 16 31.20 -13.35 -8.74
N SER A 17 30.84 -12.83 -9.93
CA SER A 17 29.57 -13.15 -10.56
C SER A 17 29.51 -14.61 -10.97
N THR A 18 28.31 -15.17 -10.99
CA THR A 18 28.08 -16.53 -11.52
C THR A 18 28.02 -16.53 -13.05
N ILE A 19 28.17 -17.69 -13.67
CA ILE A 19 28.06 -17.86 -15.14
C ILE A 19 26.71 -17.33 -15.63
N ILE A 20 25.60 -17.59 -14.88
CA ILE A 20 24.26 -17.16 -15.29
C ILE A 20 24.09 -15.65 -15.23
N GLU A 21 24.65 -14.97 -14.21
CA GLU A 21 24.64 -13.52 -14.08
C GLU A 21 25.47 -12.87 -15.19
N ALA A 22 26.65 -13.41 -15.48
CA ALA A 22 27.49 -12.98 -16.57
C ALA A 22 26.81 -13.15 -17.95
N ALA A 23 26.10 -14.27 -18.16
CA ALA A 23 25.33 -14.52 -19.38
C ALA A 23 24.15 -13.56 -19.53
N ASP A 24 23.35 -13.34 -18.45
CA ASP A 24 22.21 -12.42 -18.45
C ASP A 24 22.64 -10.97 -18.73
N ALA A 25 23.74 -10.50 -18.11
CA ALA A 25 24.30 -9.17 -18.36
C ALA A 25 24.74 -8.94 -19.81
N ASN A 26 25.02 -10.01 -20.54
CA ASN A 26 25.45 -9.98 -21.94
C ASN A 26 24.39 -10.52 -22.92
N ASN A 27 23.13 -10.62 -22.51
CA ASN A 27 22.00 -11.09 -23.31
C ASN A 27 22.19 -12.51 -23.87
N VAL A 28 22.90 -13.41 -23.15
CA VAL A 28 23.02 -14.82 -23.47
C VAL A 28 22.06 -15.59 -22.57
N TYR A 29 21.00 -16.15 -23.13
CA TYR A 29 20.01 -16.89 -22.37
C TYR A 29 20.51 -18.30 -22.02
N ILE A 30 20.45 -18.66 -20.72
CA ILE A 30 20.66 -20.01 -20.19
C ILE A 30 19.36 -20.49 -19.54
N PRO A 31 18.78 -21.65 -19.95
CA PRO A 31 17.50 -22.13 -19.41
C PRO A 31 17.59 -22.43 -17.92
N ARG A 32 16.52 -22.12 -17.16
CA ARG A 32 16.52 -22.22 -15.70
C ARG A 32 15.12 -22.35 -15.12
N PHE A 33 14.97 -22.93 -13.92
CA PHE A 33 13.72 -22.93 -13.15
C PHE A 33 13.92 -22.45 -11.72
N CYS A 34 14.88 -22.99 -10.96
CA CYS A 34 15.04 -22.64 -9.56
C CYS A 34 15.70 -21.28 -9.33
N TYR A 35 16.55 -20.83 -10.26
CA TYR A 35 17.20 -19.52 -10.16
C TYR A 35 16.21 -18.39 -10.40
N HIS A 36 16.30 -17.35 -9.57
CA HIS A 36 15.61 -16.09 -9.73
C HIS A 36 16.52 -14.97 -9.22
N LYS A 37 16.64 -13.87 -9.99
CA LYS A 37 17.58 -12.76 -9.73
C LYS A 37 17.43 -12.08 -8.35
N LYS A 38 16.31 -12.28 -7.66
CA LYS A 38 15.98 -11.69 -6.35
C LYS A 38 15.91 -12.73 -5.23
N LEU A 39 16.32 -13.96 -5.46
CA LEU A 39 16.34 -15.04 -4.46
C LEU A 39 17.71 -15.68 -4.41
N SER A 40 18.06 -16.30 -3.27
CA SER A 40 19.29 -17.07 -3.12
C SER A 40 19.37 -18.22 -4.12
N VAL A 41 20.58 -18.69 -4.40
CA VAL A 41 20.81 -19.76 -5.37
C VAL A 41 20.52 -21.12 -4.74
N ALA A 42 19.48 -21.82 -5.23
CA ALA A 42 19.16 -23.19 -4.78
C ALA A 42 19.92 -24.28 -5.52
N ALA A 43 20.28 -24.08 -6.79
CA ALA A 43 20.98 -25.00 -7.67
C ALA A 43 20.39 -26.45 -7.76
N ASN A 44 19.07 -26.59 -7.53
CA ASN A 44 18.40 -27.89 -7.40
C ASN A 44 17.76 -28.40 -8.70
N CYS A 45 17.28 -27.53 -9.61
CA CYS A 45 16.61 -27.96 -10.85
C CYS A 45 17.58 -28.49 -11.92
N ARG A 46 18.84 -28.09 -11.90
CA ARG A 46 19.91 -28.47 -12.87
C ARG A 46 19.64 -28.08 -14.32
N MET A 47 18.60 -27.34 -14.64
CA MET A 47 18.30 -26.95 -16.01
C MET A 47 19.38 -26.04 -16.64
N CYS A 48 20.08 -25.26 -15.82
CA CYS A 48 21.15 -24.35 -16.26
C CYS A 48 22.54 -25.01 -16.44
N LEU A 49 22.61 -26.30 -16.70
CA LEU A 49 23.86 -26.96 -16.97
C LEU A 49 24.50 -26.46 -18.27
N VAL A 50 25.80 -26.11 -18.22
CA VAL A 50 26.61 -25.67 -19.35
C VAL A 50 27.94 -26.40 -19.35
N GLU A 51 28.58 -26.52 -20.52
CA GLU A 51 29.93 -27.02 -20.62
C GLU A 51 30.94 -25.89 -20.36
N VAL A 52 31.94 -26.19 -19.56
CA VAL A 52 33.12 -25.33 -19.34
C VAL A 52 34.35 -26.04 -19.83
N GLU A 53 35.22 -25.36 -20.57
CA GLU A 53 36.45 -25.94 -21.12
C GLU A 53 37.28 -26.59 -20.00
N LYS A 54 37.80 -27.81 -20.24
CA LYS A 54 38.56 -28.61 -19.28
C LYS A 54 37.78 -29.16 -18.07
N ALA A 55 36.49 -28.83 -17.92
CA ALA A 55 35.68 -29.45 -16.87
C ALA A 55 35.25 -30.87 -17.27
N PRO A 56 35.38 -31.89 -16.39
CA PRO A 56 35.06 -33.27 -16.72
C PRO A 56 33.56 -33.50 -16.97
N LYS A 57 32.71 -32.66 -16.39
CA LYS A 57 31.24 -32.70 -16.50
C LYS A 57 30.65 -31.29 -16.67
N THR A 58 29.40 -31.21 -17.13
CA THR A 58 28.63 -29.95 -17.18
C THR A 58 28.44 -29.37 -15.78
N LEU A 59 28.49 -28.04 -15.68
CA LEU A 59 28.38 -27.29 -14.43
C LEU A 59 27.08 -26.46 -14.37
N PRO A 60 26.47 -26.27 -13.20
CA PRO A 60 25.30 -25.45 -13.05
C PRO A 60 25.67 -23.95 -13.12
N ALA A 61 25.26 -23.26 -14.18
CA ALA A 61 25.60 -21.85 -14.41
C ALA A 61 25.17 -20.92 -13.27
N CYS A 62 24.08 -21.25 -12.59
CA CYS A 62 23.58 -20.42 -11.48
C CYS A 62 24.42 -20.48 -10.20
N ALA A 63 25.26 -21.50 -10.03
CA ALA A 63 26.06 -21.72 -8.82
C ALA A 63 27.57 -21.78 -9.09
N THR A 64 28.00 -21.58 -10.33
CA THR A 64 29.42 -21.61 -10.71
C THR A 64 29.93 -20.19 -10.89
N PRO A 65 30.83 -19.69 -10.04
CA PRO A 65 31.45 -18.38 -10.21
C PRO A 65 32.40 -18.39 -11.42
N VAL A 66 32.45 -17.22 -12.09
CA VAL A 66 33.37 -17.02 -13.22
C VAL A 66 34.81 -16.87 -12.75
N THR A 67 35.75 -17.36 -13.56
CA THR A 67 37.19 -17.19 -13.35
C THR A 67 37.85 -16.65 -14.62
N GLU A 68 39.00 -16.00 -14.47
CA GLU A 68 39.76 -15.43 -15.58
C GLU A 68 40.08 -16.50 -16.65
N GLY A 69 39.82 -16.18 -17.91
CA GLY A 69 40.06 -17.05 -19.05
C GLY A 69 39.07 -18.20 -19.20
N MET A 70 37.99 -18.25 -18.43
CA MET A 70 36.98 -19.30 -18.51
C MET A 70 36.26 -19.27 -19.87
N LYS A 71 36.20 -20.47 -20.52
CA LYS A 71 35.41 -20.63 -21.76
C LYS A 71 34.20 -21.50 -21.49
N ILE A 72 33.03 -20.96 -21.87
CA ILE A 72 31.70 -21.50 -21.55
C ILE A 72 30.99 -21.80 -22.87
N PHE A 73 30.38 -22.95 -22.98
CA PHE A 73 29.63 -23.39 -24.15
C PHE A 73 28.19 -23.69 -23.72
N THR A 74 27.25 -22.86 -24.16
CA THR A 74 25.83 -22.99 -23.84
C THR A 74 25.07 -23.85 -24.85
N LYS A 75 25.69 -24.15 -26.01
CA LYS A 75 25.09 -24.88 -27.13
C LYS A 75 25.91 -26.07 -27.62
N SER A 76 26.90 -26.53 -26.84
CA SER A 76 27.64 -27.73 -27.19
C SER A 76 26.72 -28.96 -27.10
N GLN A 77 27.10 -30.06 -27.81
CA GLN A 77 26.34 -31.32 -27.78
C GLN A 77 26.19 -31.84 -26.33
N LYS A 78 27.23 -31.74 -25.53
CA LYS A 78 27.26 -32.16 -24.12
C LYS A 78 26.27 -31.32 -23.26
N THR A 79 26.18 -30.02 -23.54
CA THR A 79 25.20 -29.15 -22.90
C THR A 79 23.76 -29.50 -23.30
N ILE A 80 23.51 -29.68 -24.59
CA ILE A 80 22.19 -30.04 -25.12
C ILE A 80 21.70 -31.36 -24.54
N ASP A 81 22.57 -32.41 -24.54
CA ASP A 81 22.20 -33.71 -23.99
C ASP A 81 21.92 -33.67 -22.49
N SER A 82 22.68 -32.86 -21.74
CA SER A 82 22.44 -32.65 -20.31
C SER A 82 21.09 -31.94 -20.05
N GLN A 83 20.77 -30.91 -20.84
CA GLN A 83 19.51 -30.16 -20.70
C GLN A 83 18.30 -31.01 -21.11
N LYS A 84 18.41 -31.83 -22.17
CA LYS A 84 17.34 -32.78 -22.56
C LYS A 84 17.06 -33.81 -21.47
N ALA A 85 18.09 -34.40 -20.88
CA ALA A 85 17.94 -35.36 -19.80
C ALA A 85 17.30 -34.74 -18.54
N VAL A 86 17.67 -33.48 -18.19
CA VAL A 86 17.06 -32.77 -17.08
C VAL A 86 15.58 -32.46 -17.38
N MET A 87 15.27 -32.06 -18.60
CA MET A 87 13.88 -31.77 -19.00
C MET A 87 13.01 -33.02 -18.92
N GLU A 88 13.50 -34.18 -19.43
CA GLU A 88 12.78 -35.43 -19.31
C GLU A 88 12.54 -35.78 -17.84
N PHE A 89 13.55 -35.65 -16.97
CA PHE A 89 13.40 -35.88 -15.53
C PHE A 89 12.33 -34.99 -14.88
N LEU A 90 12.26 -33.70 -15.24
CA LEU A 90 11.25 -32.79 -14.73
C LEU A 90 9.84 -33.14 -15.20
N LEU A 91 9.70 -33.74 -16.39
CA LEU A 91 8.40 -34.10 -16.99
C LEU A 91 7.89 -35.49 -16.55
N ILE A 92 8.73 -36.37 -15.96
CA ILE A 92 8.34 -37.69 -15.52
C ILE A 92 7.02 -37.74 -14.77
N ASN A 93 6.91 -36.92 -13.73
CA ASN A 93 5.69 -36.82 -12.89
C ASN A 93 4.77 -35.62 -13.22
N HIS A 94 5.13 -34.80 -14.20
CA HIS A 94 4.31 -33.66 -14.55
C HIS A 94 3.04 -34.12 -15.28
N PRO A 95 1.82 -33.71 -14.84
CA PRO A 95 0.57 -34.16 -15.46
C PRO A 95 0.36 -33.50 -16.83
N LEU A 96 -0.42 -34.14 -17.70
CA LEU A 96 -0.80 -33.62 -19.02
C LEU A 96 -1.97 -32.62 -18.93
N ASP A 97 -1.86 -31.65 -18.04
CA ASP A 97 -2.92 -30.70 -17.66
C ASP A 97 -2.89 -29.38 -18.46
N CYS A 98 -1.99 -29.19 -19.42
CA CYS A 98 -1.84 -27.90 -20.11
C CYS A 98 -3.16 -27.30 -20.62
N PRO A 99 -4.10 -28.09 -21.18
CA PRO A 99 -5.40 -27.55 -21.63
C PRO A 99 -6.29 -26.96 -20.52
N VAL A 100 -6.15 -27.45 -19.29
CA VAL A 100 -6.93 -27.00 -18.12
C VAL A 100 -6.08 -26.24 -17.09
N CYS A 101 -4.79 -26.03 -17.34
CA CYS A 101 -3.87 -25.35 -16.46
C CYS A 101 -3.87 -23.84 -16.74
N ASP A 102 -4.12 -23.02 -15.73
CA ASP A 102 -4.12 -21.54 -15.85
C ASP A 102 -2.76 -20.97 -16.29
N GLN A 103 -1.68 -21.68 -16.08
CA GLN A 103 -0.31 -21.28 -16.52
C GLN A 103 -0.09 -21.51 -18.02
N GLY A 104 -0.97 -22.25 -18.71
CA GLY A 104 -0.83 -22.55 -20.14
C GLY A 104 -0.68 -21.28 -20.98
N GLY A 105 0.41 -21.23 -21.83
CA GLY A 105 0.76 -20.08 -22.65
C GLY A 105 1.64 -19.02 -21.98
N GLN A 106 1.95 -19.18 -20.68
CA GLN A 106 2.94 -18.38 -19.94
C GLN A 106 3.75 -19.25 -18.97
N CYS A 107 3.91 -20.53 -19.29
CA CYS A 107 4.52 -21.54 -18.43
C CYS A 107 5.99 -21.75 -18.82
N GLU A 108 6.93 -21.40 -17.92
CA GLU A 108 8.36 -21.61 -18.16
C GLU A 108 8.68 -23.07 -18.50
N LEU A 109 7.99 -24.04 -17.86
CA LEU A 109 8.22 -25.47 -18.15
C LEU A 109 7.74 -25.85 -19.56
N GLN A 110 6.60 -25.34 -20.02
CA GLN A 110 6.09 -25.60 -21.36
C GLN A 110 7.03 -25.03 -22.44
N ASP A 111 7.47 -23.77 -22.27
CA ASP A 111 8.36 -23.12 -23.22
C ASP A 111 9.73 -23.79 -23.29
N LEU A 112 10.28 -24.15 -22.13
CA LEU A 112 11.58 -24.84 -22.07
C LEU A 112 11.48 -26.31 -22.53
N ALA A 113 10.34 -26.98 -22.33
CA ALA A 113 10.14 -28.33 -22.88
C ALA A 113 10.14 -28.32 -24.41
N MET A 114 9.53 -27.31 -25.02
CA MET A 114 9.57 -27.14 -26.49
C MET A 114 10.96 -26.78 -27.01
N GLY A 115 11.68 -25.89 -26.31
CA GLY A 115 12.99 -25.40 -26.77
C GLY A 115 14.17 -26.30 -26.44
N TYR A 116 14.12 -27.10 -25.39
CA TYR A 116 15.25 -27.86 -24.82
C TYR A 116 14.90 -29.30 -24.49
N GLY A 117 13.68 -29.76 -24.74
CA GLY A 117 13.25 -31.13 -24.49
C GLY A 117 13.55 -32.08 -25.65
N ALA A 118 13.09 -33.33 -25.49
CA ALA A 118 13.07 -34.35 -26.54
C ALA A 118 11.65 -34.64 -26.98
N ASP A 119 11.47 -35.23 -28.16
CA ASP A 119 10.15 -35.53 -28.76
C ASP A 119 9.48 -36.74 -28.11
N LEU A 120 10.26 -37.61 -27.48
CA LEU A 120 9.80 -38.87 -26.88
C LEU A 120 10.24 -38.94 -25.41
N SER A 121 9.42 -39.57 -24.57
CA SER A 121 9.78 -39.95 -23.21
C SER A 121 10.01 -41.46 -23.15
N ALA A 122 11.08 -41.87 -22.48
CA ALA A 122 11.35 -43.28 -22.18
C ALA A 122 10.62 -43.76 -20.91
N TYR A 123 9.88 -42.87 -20.22
CA TYR A 123 9.18 -43.18 -18.97
C TYR A 123 7.77 -43.68 -19.24
N ASP A 124 7.46 -44.89 -18.79
CA ASP A 124 6.19 -45.59 -18.98
C ASP A 124 5.44 -45.94 -17.68
N GLU A 125 6.01 -45.56 -16.51
CA GLU A 125 5.36 -45.78 -15.22
C GLU A 125 4.27 -44.77 -14.92
N SER A 126 3.44 -45.08 -13.94
CA SER A 126 2.36 -44.16 -13.50
C SER A 126 2.92 -42.90 -12.86
N LYS A 127 2.37 -41.72 -13.24
CA LYS A 127 2.75 -40.43 -12.67
C LYS A 127 2.25 -40.28 -11.23
N ARG A 128 3.05 -39.64 -10.41
CA ARG A 128 2.71 -39.32 -9.03
C ARG A 128 1.55 -38.31 -8.97
N ALA A 129 0.58 -38.52 -8.08
CA ALA A 129 -0.45 -37.57 -7.74
C ALA A 129 -0.20 -37.01 -6.32
N VAL A 130 -0.39 -35.72 -6.15
CA VAL A 130 -0.24 -35.01 -4.87
C VAL A 130 -1.53 -34.26 -4.56
N SER A 131 -2.02 -34.40 -3.33
CA SER A 131 -3.24 -33.70 -2.89
C SER A 131 -3.03 -32.19 -2.82
N ASN A 132 -4.02 -31.44 -3.27
CA ASN A 132 -4.01 -30.00 -3.17
C ASN A 132 -4.11 -29.54 -1.72
N LYS A 133 -3.58 -28.37 -1.44
CA LYS A 133 -3.60 -27.75 -0.11
C LYS A 133 -4.48 -26.51 -0.16
N GLU A 134 -5.32 -26.29 0.84
CA GLU A 134 -6.03 -25.01 1.00
C GLU A 134 -5.10 -24.06 1.76
N ILE A 135 -4.63 -23.00 1.10
CA ILE A 135 -3.68 -22.02 1.66
C ILE A 135 -4.26 -20.60 1.71
N GLY A 136 -5.55 -20.45 1.46
CA GLY A 136 -6.28 -19.18 1.60
C GLY A 136 -7.07 -18.76 0.35
N PRO A 137 -7.67 -17.57 0.39
CA PRO A 137 -8.55 -17.10 -0.68
C PRO A 137 -7.83 -16.56 -1.92
N LEU A 138 -6.52 -16.30 -1.85
CA LEU A 138 -5.76 -15.62 -2.91
C LEU A 138 -5.08 -16.59 -3.87
N VAL A 139 -4.56 -17.71 -3.36
CA VAL A 139 -3.74 -18.64 -4.14
C VAL A 139 -4.38 -20.02 -4.22
N ALA A 140 -4.55 -20.50 -5.44
CA ALA A 140 -4.98 -21.86 -5.73
C ALA A 140 -3.77 -22.78 -5.87
N THR A 141 -3.89 -24.03 -5.39
CA THR A 141 -2.82 -25.04 -5.45
C THR A 141 -3.22 -26.21 -6.33
N GLU A 142 -2.29 -26.65 -7.17
CA GLU A 142 -2.36 -27.89 -7.97
C GLU A 142 -0.98 -28.59 -7.85
N MET A 143 -0.76 -29.21 -6.68
CA MET A 143 0.58 -29.61 -6.25
C MET A 143 1.17 -30.77 -7.08
N THR A 144 0.39 -31.52 -7.80
CA THR A 144 0.87 -32.52 -8.78
C THR A 144 1.72 -31.86 -9.88
N ARG A 145 1.47 -30.58 -10.22
CA ARG A 145 2.23 -29.81 -11.22
C ARG A 145 3.56 -29.27 -10.71
N CYS A 146 3.82 -29.36 -9.39
CA CYS A 146 5.01 -28.79 -8.75
C CYS A 146 6.29 -29.50 -9.19
N ILE A 147 7.30 -28.73 -9.66
CA ILE A 147 8.63 -29.21 -10.04
C ILE A 147 9.69 -29.01 -8.94
N HIS A 148 9.28 -28.73 -7.71
CA HIS A 148 10.12 -28.56 -6.52
C HIS A 148 11.27 -27.55 -6.67
N CYS A 149 11.06 -26.49 -7.43
CA CYS A 149 12.05 -25.42 -7.65
C CYS A 149 12.36 -24.59 -6.41
N THR A 150 11.51 -24.67 -5.39
CA THR A 150 11.60 -23.96 -4.09
C THR A 150 11.55 -22.42 -4.16
N ARG A 151 11.24 -21.81 -5.30
CA ARG A 151 11.14 -20.34 -5.39
C ARG A 151 10.14 -19.76 -4.36
N CYS A 152 8.95 -20.38 -4.20
CA CYS A 152 7.92 -19.97 -3.25
C CYS A 152 8.38 -20.10 -1.79
N VAL A 153 9.10 -21.14 -1.43
CA VAL A 153 9.63 -21.35 -0.07
C VAL A 153 10.70 -20.30 0.25
N ARG A 154 11.67 -20.09 -0.67
CA ARG A 154 12.71 -19.08 -0.50
C ARG A 154 12.15 -17.67 -0.46
N PHE A 155 11.14 -17.35 -1.26
CA PHE A 155 10.45 -16.08 -1.19
C PHE A 155 9.85 -15.84 0.21
N GLY A 156 9.14 -16.82 0.76
CA GLY A 156 8.57 -16.72 2.10
C GLY A 156 9.63 -16.43 3.16
N ASP A 157 10.75 -17.12 3.13
CA ASP A 157 11.83 -16.97 4.10
C ASP A 157 12.66 -15.69 3.88
N GLU A 158 13.15 -15.48 2.66
CA GLU A 158 14.14 -14.44 2.36
C GLU A 158 13.50 -13.06 2.17
N VAL A 159 12.40 -12.99 1.44
CA VAL A 159 11.74 -11.72 1.05
C VAL A 159 10.60 -11.39 1.99
N ALA A 160 9.56 -12.21 2.04
CA ALA A 160 8.40 -11.94 2.89
C ALA A 160 8.69 -12.05 4.40
N GLY A 161 9.69 -12.83 4.79
CA GLY A 161 10.09 -12.99 6.20
C GLY A 161 9.17 -13.89 7.01
N LEU A 162 8.30 -14.66 6.36
CA LEU A 162 7.40 -15.64 6.95
C LEU A 162 7.60 -17.01 6.29
N ARG A 163 8.00 -17.99 7.09
CA ARG A 163 8.15 -19.38 6.65
C ARG A 163 6.82 -20.12 6.64
N GLU A 164 5.86 -19.66 5.87
CA GLU A 164 4.54 -20.29 5.79
C GLU A 164 4.55 -21.54 4.93
N LEU A 165 5.38 -21.55 3.88
CA LEU A 165 5.58 -22.70 3.00
C LEU A 165 6.90 -23.39 3.28
N GLY A 166 6.91 -24.70 3.17
CA GLY A 166 8.11 -25.51 3.31
C GLY A 166 8.12 -26.71 2.39
N LEU A 167 9.28 -27.34 2.22
CA LEU A 167 9.41 -28.65 1.61
C LEU A 167 9.27 -29.71 2.71
N VAL A 168 8.19 -30.48 2.64
CA VAL A 168 7.85 -31.54 3.59
C VAL A 168 8.22 -32.89 2.97
N ASN A 169 8.61 -33.86 3.80
CA ASN A 169 9.08 -35.19 3.38
C ASN A 169 10.38 -35.15 2.53
N ARG A 170 10.72 -36.24 1.90
CA ARG A 170 11.96 -36.40 1.09
C ARG A 170 11.80 -37.39 -0.06
N GLY A 171 12.71 -37.30 -1.03
CA GLY A 171 12.73 -38.18 -2.20
C GLY A 171 11.45 -38.05 -3.03
N GLY A 172 10.91 -39.17 -3.50
CA GLY A 172 9.68 -39.21 -4.29
C GLY A 172 8.43 -38.72 -3.57
N HIS A 173 8.47 -38.62 -2.25
CA HIS A 173 7.34 -38.12 -1.42
C HIS A 173 7.49 -36.65 -1.01
N ALA A 174 8.53 -35.97 -1.46
CA ALA A 174 8.70 -34.54 -1.16
C ALA A 174 7.56 -33.71 -1.75
N GLU A 175 7.01 -32.79 -0.97
CA GLU A 175 5.94 -31.87 -1.41
C GLU A 175 6.09 -30.49 -0.79
N ILE A 176 5.65 -29.46 -1.51
CA ILE A 176 5.54 -28.09 -0.99
C ILE A 176 4.18 -27.93 -0.33
N GLY A 177 4.16 -27.36 0.87
CA GLY A 177 2.93 -27.13 1.60
C GLY A 177 3.17 -26.30 2.86
N THR A 178 2.09 -26.01 3.60
CA THR A 178 2.15 -25.41 4.92
C THR A 178 2.39 -26.48 5.99
N TYR A 179 3.17 -26.18 7.01
CA TYR A 179 3.43 -27.11 8.13
C TYR A 179 2.17 -27.38 8.96
N VAL A 180 1.30 -26.38 9.06
CA VAL A 180 -0.02 -26.47 9.68
C VAL A 180 -1.06 -26.03 8.65
N LYS A 181 -2.23 -26.67 8.62
CA LYS A 181 -3.31 -26.26 7.74
C LYS A 181 -3.84 -24.88 8.19
N HIS A 182 -3.31 -23.82 7.62
CA HIS A 182 -3.75 -22.44 7.86
C HIS A 182 -3.64 -21.61 6.57
N THR A 183 -4.39 -20.53 6.54
CA THR A 183 -4.30 -19.52 5.48
C THR A 183 -2.98 -18.76 5.58
N MET A 184 -2.35 -18.50 4.43
CA MET A 184 -1.18 -17.60 4.38
C MET A 184 -1.57 -16.21 4.87
N GLN A 185 -0.74 -15.65 5.74
CA GLN A 185 -0.97 -14.35 6.38
C GLN A 185 -0.06 -13.23 5.87
N SER A 186 0.90 -13.59 5.01
CA SER A 186 1.78 -12.59 4.41
C SER A 186 0.98 -11.66 3.50
N GLU A 187 1.17 -10.37 3.68
CA GLU A 187 0.65 -9.29 2.83
C GLU A 187 1.23 -9.29 1.39
N LEU A 188 2.14 -10.20 1.12
CA LEU A 188 2.87 -10.38 -0.14
C LEU A 188 2.64 -11.76 -0.74
N SER A 189 1.69 -12.53 -0.20
CA SER A 189 1.49 -13.94 -0.55
C SER A 189 1.24 -14.17 -2.04
N GLY A 190 0.58 -13.25 -2.72
CA GLY A 190 0.31 -13.31 -4.16
C GLY A 190 1.55 -13.35 -5.07
N ASN A 191 2.73 -12.94 -4.58
CA ASN A 191 3.96 -12.98 -5.38
C ASN A 191 4.43 -14.42 -5.69
N ILE A 192 4.00 -15.41 -4.91
CA ILE A 192 4.33 -16.82 -5.20
C ILE A 192 3.67 -17.31 -6.49
N VAL A 193 2.62 -16.65 -6.96
CA VAL A 193 1.97 -16.94 -8.25
C VAL A 193 2.92 -16.61 -9.41
N ASP A 194 3.54 -15.42 -9.37
CA ASP A 194 4.47 -14.99 -10.42
C ASP A 194 5.80 -15.75 -10.35
N LEU A 195 6.21 -16.13 -9.14
CA LEU A 195 7.47 -16.89 -8.91
C LEU A 195 7.35 -18.35 -9.32
N CYS A 196 6.14 -18.90 -9.32
CA CYS A 196 5.94 -20.30 -9.68
C CYS A 196 6.12 -20.50 -11.19
N PRO A 197 7.17 -21.25 -11.63
CA PRO A 197 7.43 -21.42 -13.07
C PRO A 197 6.43 -22.32 -13.78
N VAL A 198 5.50 -22.92 -13.01
CA VAL A 198 4.50 -23.88 -13.48
C VAL A 198 3.12 -23.56 -12.86
N GLY A 199 2.07 -24.20 -13.33
CA GLY A 199 0.71 -24.01 -12.80
C GLY A 199 0.42 -24.71 -11.46
N ALA A 200 1.44 -24.85 -10.59
CA ALA A 200 1.23 -25.42 -9.25
C ALA A 200 0.66 -24.44 -8.25
N LEU A 201 1.01 -23.14 -8.37
CA LEU A 201 0.47 -22.04 -7.59
C LEU A 201 -0.05 -21.00 -8.57
N THR A 202 -1.36 -20.72 -8.51
CA THR A 202 -2.04 -19.81 -9.44
C THR A 202 -2.96 -18.85 -8.68
N SER A 203 -3.34 -17.75 -9.32
CA SER A 203 -4.28 -16.80 -8.71
C SER A 203 -5.67 -17.43 -8.61
N LYS A 204 -6.20 -17.55 -7.38
CA LYS A 204 -7.53 -18.15 -7.14
C LYS A 204 -8.66 -17.30 -7.73
N PRO A 205 -8.66 -15.94 -7.63
CA PRO A 205 -9.65 -15.09 -8.27
C PRO A 205 -9.60 -15.08 -9.81
N PHE A 206 -8.43 -15.34 -10.40
CA PHE A 206 -8.25 -15.38 -11.86
C PHE A 206 -8.49 -16.78 -12.44
N ARG A 207 -8.67 -17.81 -11.62
CA ARG A 207 -8.73 -19.20 -12.04
C ARG A 207 -9.76 -19.44 -13.14
N PHE A 208 -9.32 -20.01 -14.27
CA PHE A 208 -10.11 -20.33 -15.48
C PHE A 208 -10.76 -19.10 -16.18
N ALA A 209 -10.29 -17.87 -15.90
CA ALA A 209 -10.91 -16.65 -16.42
C ALA A 209 -10.48 -16.33 -17.87
N ALA A 210 -9.21 -16.53 -18.23
CA ALA A 210 -8.67 -16.20 -19.53
C ALA A 210 -7.30 -16.87 -19.77
N ARG A 211 -6.88 -16.91 -21.05
CA ARG A 211 -5.53 -17.30 -21.44
C ARG A 211 -4.63 -16.07 -21.60
N ALA A 212 -3.33 -16.23 -21.36
CA ALA A 212 -2.39 -15.12 -21.40
C ALA A 212 -2.39 -14.40 -22.77
N TRP A 213 -2.49 -15.14 -23.85
CA TRP A 213 -2.48 -14.60 -25.23
C TRP A 213 -3.79 -13.91 -25.65
N GLU A 214 -4.87 -14.08 -24.90
CA GLU A 214 -6.15 -13.42 -25.17
C GLU A 214 -6.24 -12.02 -24.58
N MET A 215 -5.32 -11.70 -23.65
CA MET A 215 -5.37 -10.48 -22.85
C MET A 215 -4.48 -9.38 -23.40
N ASN A 216 -4.97 -8.15 -23.30
CA ASN A 216 -4.16 -6.95 -23.48
C ASN A 216 -3.54 -6.53 -22.16
N SER A 217 -2.38 -5.87 -22.22
CA SER A 217 -1.60 -5.45 -21.04
C SER A 217 -1.41 -3.93 -21.06
N PHE A 218 -1.76 -3.27 -19.93
CA PHE A 218 -1.66 -1.82 -19.79
C PHE A 218 -0.84 -1.48 -18.54
N ALA A 219 0.16 -0.61 -18.74
CA ALA A 219 0.95 -0.09 -17.63
C ALA A 219 0.13 0.87 -16.77
N SER A 220 0.18 0.72 -15.45
CA SER A 220 -0.52 1.55 -14.49
C SER A 220 0.28 1.67 -13.18
N VAL A 221 -0.30 2.32 -12.17
CA VAL A 221 0.26 2.55 -10.84
C VAL A 221 -0.76 2.11 -9.78
N ALA A 222 -0.30 1.47 -8.72
CA ALA A 222 -1.15 1.02 -7.63
C ALA A 222 -1.72 2.21 -6.84
N PRO A 223 -3.03 2.21 -6.48
CA PRO A 223 -3.67 3.37 -5.86
C PRO A 223 -3.73 3.34 -4.33
N HIS A 224 -3.20 2.30 -3.66
CA HIS A 224 -3.54 2.02 -2.25
C HIS A 224 -2.53 2.55 -1.23
N ASP A 225 -1.32 2.94 -1.64
CA ASP A 225 -0.32 3.57 -0.78
C ASP A 225 0.57 4.57 -1.54
N CYS A 226 1.40 5.29 -0.79
CA CYS A 226 2.19 6.40 -1.32
C CYS A 226 3.48 5.99 -2.06
N VAL A 227 3.82 4.71 -2.14
CA VAL A 227 5.08 4.24 -2.76
C VAL A 227 5.06 4.41 -4.28
N GLY A 228 3.89 4.27 -4.91
CA GLY A 228 3.75 4.34 -6.36
C GLY A 228 4.19 3.05 -7.07
N SER A 229 3.87 1.89 -6.50
CA SER A 229 4.17 0.58 -7.06
C SER A 229 3.69 0.46 -8.50
N ASN A 230 4.58 0.04 -9.40
CA ASN A 230 4.27 -0.09 -10.81
C ASN A 230 3.55 -1.41 -11.07
N VAL A 231 2.43 -1.34 -11.80
CA VAL A 231 1.59 -2.49 -12.10
C VAL A 231 1.32 -2.64 -13.59
N MET A 232 0.95 -3.85 -13.98
CA MET A 232 0.45 -4.20 -15.29
C MET A 232 -0.98 -4.72 -15.15
N VAL A 233 -1.93 -4.01 -15.70
CA VAL A 233 -3.35 -4.39 -15.71
C VAL A 233 -3.62 -5.22 -16.97
N ASN A 234 -4.09 -6.46 -16.80
CA ASN A 234 -4.47 -7.32 -17.90
C ASN A 234 -5.98 -7.31 -18.10
N THR A 235 -6.41 -7.11 -19.35
CA THR A 235 -7.82 -7.05 -19.72
C THR A 235 -8.15 -8.07 -20.80
N LEU A 236 -9.34 -8.67 -20.72
CA LEU A 236 -9.93 -9.43 -21.81
C LEU A 236 -11.15 -8.67 -22.32
N ARG A 237 -11.13 -8.27 -23.58
CA ARG A 237 -12.13 -7.36 -24.16
C ARG A 237 -12.17 -6.05 -23.38
N HIS A 238 -13.20 -5.85 -22.55
CA HIS A 238 -13.40 -4.62 -21.77
C HIS A 238 -13.26 -4.83 -20.25
N ASP A 239 -13.04 -6.07 -19.81
CA ASP A 239 -12.97 -6.42 -18.39
C ASP A 239 -11.54 -6.54 -17.90
N VAL A 240 -11.27 -6.01 -16.73
CA VAL A 240 -10.01 -6.26 -16.00
C VAL A 240 -10.05 -7.68 -15.44
N LYS A 241 -9.06 -8.48 -15.78
CA LYS A 241 -8.99 -9.89 -15.35
C LYS A 241 -7.94 -10.14 -14.27
N ARG A 242 -6.83 -9.41 -14.29
CA ARG A 242 -5.81 -9.48 -13.23
C ARG A 242 -4.88 -8.27 -13.23
N VAL A 243 -4.18 -8.10 -12.11
CA VAL A 243 -3.12 -7.11 -11.94
C VAL A 243 -1.82 -7.85 -11.59
N LEU A 244 -0.74 -7.52 -12.27
CA LEU A 244 0.59 -8.10 -12.11
C LEU A 244 1.61 -7.02 -11.76
N PRO A 245 2.75 -7.34 -11.12
CA PRO A 245 3.83 -6.39 -10.95
C PRO A 245 4.45 -6.02 -12.31
N ARG A 246 4.78 -4.74 -12.46
CA ARG A 246 5.66 -4.24 -13.51
C ARG A 246 6.99 -3.88 -12.87
N GLU A 247 8.07 -4.48 -13.34
CA GLU A 247 9.39 -4.28 -12.76
C GLU A 247 9.78 -2.80 -12.72
N ASN A 248 10.15 -2.32 -11.53
CA ASN A 248 10.80 -1.04 -11.30
C ASN A 248 11.79 -1.20 -10.15
N ALA A 249 13.10 -1.31 -10.48
CA ALA A 249 14.15 -1.61 -9.52
C ALA A 249 14.21 -0.60 -8.37
N LYS A 250 13.85 0.66 -8.62
CA LYS A 250 13.91 1.74 -7.62
C LYS A 250 12.73 1.70 -6.65
N LEU A 251 11.53 1.36 -7.11
CA LEU A 251 10.31 1.35 -6.30
C LEU A 251 9.99 -0.07 -5.80
N ASN A 252 9.22 -0.81 -6.57
CA ASN A 252 8.67 -2.11 -6.16
C ASN A 252 9.50 -3.32 -6.61
N GLU A 253 10.65 -3.13 -7.25
CA GLU A 253 11.44 -4.21 -7.85
C GLU A 253 10.57 -5.07 -8.80
N VAL A 254 10.29 -6.31 -8.39
CA VAL A 254 9.41 -7.26 -9.09
C VAL A 254 8.23 -7.70 -8.19
N TRP A 255 8.03 -7.01 -7.06
CA TRP A 255 7.08 -7.40 -6.04
C TRP A 255 5.83 -6.52 -6.05
N LEU A 256 4.73 -7.07 -5.54
CA LEU A 256 3.47 -6.36 -5.39
C LEU A 256 2.79 -6.79 -4.08
N SER A 257 2.13 -5.85 -3.39
CA SER A 257 1.32 -6.22 -2.24
C SER A 257 0.05 -6.97 -2.68
N ASP A 258 -0.49 -7.81 -1.81
CA ASP A 258 -1.73 -8.54 -2.10
C ASP A 258 -2.90 -7.56 -2.28
N ARG A 259 -2.89 -6.46 -1.57
CA ARG A 259 -3.84 -5.36 -1.71
C ARG A 259 -3.83 -4.80 -3.15
N ASP A 260 -2.65 -4.46 -3.66
CA ASP A 260 -2.49 -3.91 -5.00
C ASP A 260 -2.79 -4.92 -6.11
N ARG A 261 -2.51 -6.20 -5.83
CA ARG A 261 -2.73 -7.30 -6.79
C ARG A 261 -4.20 -7.68 -6.96
N PHE A 262 -4.98 -7.71 -5.88
CA PHE A 262 -6.30 -8.32 -5.86
C PHE A 262 -7.45 -7.34 -5.71
N SER A 263 -7.19 -6.06 -5.47
CA SER A 263 -8.24 -5.02 -5.35
C SER A 263 -9.13 -4.88 -6.58
N TYR A 264 -8.62 -5.25 -7.77
CA TYR A 264 -9.39 -5.22 -9.02
C TYR A 264 -10.68 -6.07 -8.96
N THR A 265 -10.73 -7.07 -8.08
CA THR A 265 -11.92 -7.92 -7.92
C THR A 265 -13.14 -7.13 -7.43
N ALA A 266 -12.93 -5.98 -6.82
CA ALA A 266 -14.00 -5.06 -6.42
C ALA A 266 -14.76 -4.44 -7.61
N LEU A 267 -14.16 -4.41 -8.80
CA LEU A 267 -14.78 -3.81 -9.99
C LEU A 267 -16.10 -4.47 -10.38
N GLU A 268 -16.33 -5.74 -9.95
CA GLU A 268 -17.55 -6.50 -10.18
C GLU A 268 -18.48 -6.55 -8.96
N HIS A 269 -18.16 -5.79 -7.90
CA HIS A 269 -18.97 -5.83 -6.67
C HIS A 269 -20.37 -5.24 -6.89
N GLU A 270 -21.38 -5.80 -6.23
CA GLU A 270 -22.79 -5.41 -6.35
C GLU A 270 -23.07 -3.93 -6.00
N GLN A 271 -22.27 -3.34 -5.11
CA GLN A 271 -22.36 -1.92 -4.74
C GLN A 271 -21.75 -0.98 -5.79
N ARG A 272 -21.30 -1.49 -6.95
CA ARG A 272 -20.78 -0.66 -8.02
C ARG A 272 -21.87 0.24 -8.59
N LEU A 273 -21.63 1.57 -8.57
CA LEU A 273 -22.53 2.55 -9.16
C LEU A 273 -22.32 2.57 -10.69
N LEU A 274 -23.36 2.22 -11.45
CA LEU A 274 -23.28 2.10 -12.91
C LEU A 274 -24.00 3.23 -13.65
N LYS A 275 -24.95 3.91 -12.99
CA LYS A 275 -25.74 5.02 -13.56
C LYS A 275 -25.85 6.15 -12.53
N PRO A 276 -26.04 7.40 -12.99
CA PRO A 276 -26.40 8.48 -12.09
C PRO A 276 -27.69 8.17 -11.34
N MET A 277 -27.77 8.57 -10.08
CA MET A 277 -28.98 8.42 -9.25
C MET A 277 -29.29 9.74 -8.55
N ILE A 278 -30.57 10.04 -8.45
CA ILE A 278 -31.10 11.21 -7.76
C ILE A 278 -32.12 10.78 -6.72
N LYS A 279 -32.13 11.48 -5.57
CA LYS A 279 -33.08 11.25 -4.49
C LYS A 279 -34.28 12.20 -4.62
N ARG A 280 -35.49 11.66 -4.66
CA ARG A 280 -36.74 12.45 -4.69
C ARG A 280 -37.69 11.90 -3.65
N ASN A 281 -38.16 12.74 -2.77
CA ASN A 281 -39.07 12.35 -1.66
C ASN A 281 -38.56 11.19 -0.82
N GLY A 282 -37.23 11.11 -0.61
CA GLY A 282 -36.60 10.03 0.16
C GLY A 282 -36.30 8.74 -0.60
N GLU A 283 -36.75 8.61 -1.86
CA GLU A 283 -36.50 7.44 -2.71
C GLU A 283 -35.47 7.71 -3.80
N TRP A 284 -34.71 6.68 -4.17
CA TRP A 284 -33.67 6.72 -5.20
C TRP A 284 -34.21 6.32 -6.57
N TYR A 285 -33.87 7.13 -7.59
CA TYR A 285 -34.22 6.89 -9.00
C TYR A 285 -32.97 6.98 -9.86
N GLU A 286 -32.82 6.02 -10.79
CA GLU A 286 -31.86 6.15 -11.88
C GLU A 286 -32.21 7.39 -12.72
N ALA A 287 -31.20 8.15 -13.15
CA ALA A 287 -31.38 9.37 -13.92
C ALA A 287 -30.42 9.44 -15.09
N GLU A 288 -30.80 10.19 -16.12
CA GLU A 288 -29.86 10.61 -17.16
C GLU A 288 -28.85 11.61 -16.59
N TRP A 289 -27.63 11.64 -17.14
CA TRP A 289 -26.59 12.55 -16.71
C TRP A 289 -27.05 14.03 -16.66
N LYS A 290 -27.83 14.45 -17.67
CA LYS A 290 -28.35 15.82 -17.73
C LYS A 290 -29.23 16.15 -16.52
N ASP A 291 -30.15 15.24 -16.17
CA ASP A 291 -31.06 15.43 -15.04
C ASP A 291 -30.32 15.39 -13.70
N ALA A 292 -29.33 14.52 -13.57
CA ALA A 292 -28.49 14.44 -12.38
C ALA A 292 -27.66 15.72 -12.18
N PHE A 293 -27.08 16.29 -13.24
CA PHE A 293 -26.39 17.57 -13.18
C PHE A 293 -27.35 18.75 -12.89
N ASP A 294 -28.57 18.74 -13.42
CA ASP A 294 -29.56 19.77 -13.13
C ASP A 294 -29.96 19.77 -11.63
N VAL A 295 -30.18 18.59 -11.05
CA VAL A 295 -30.46 18.43 -9.62
C VAL A 295 -29.27 18.86 -8.78
N ALA A 296 -28.03 18.41 -9.14
CA ALA A 296 -26.81 18.81 -8.44
C ALA A 296 -26.60 20.33 -8.48
N TYR A 297 -26.79 20.94 -9.64
CA TYR A 297 -26.69 22.40 -9.80
C TYR A 297 -27.68 23.13 -8.89
N LYS A 298 -28.96 22.75 -8.95
CA LYS A 298 -30.00 23.43 -8.15
C LYS A 298 -29.75 23.34 -6.65
N GLY A 299 -29.35 22.12 -6.17
CA GLY A 299 -29.09 21.92 -4.75
C GLY A 299 -27.84 22.65 -4.27
N LEU A 300 -26.72 22.52 -4.98
CA LEU A 300 -25.50 23.24 -4.62
C LEU A 300 -25.65 24.74 -4.74
N LYS A 301 -26.40 25.22 -5.74
CA LYS A 301 -26.65 26.65 -5.92
C LYS A 301 -27.39 27.30 -4.73
N VAL A 302 -28.34 26.57 -4.12
CA VAL A 302 -29.01 27.06 -2.90
C VAL A 302 -27.99 27.31 -1.78
N VAL A 303 -27.08 26.37 -1.56
CA VAL A 303 -26.01 26.48 -0.55
C VAL A 303 -25.06 27.64 -0.88
N ILE A 304 -24.64 27.76 -2.14
CA ILE A 304 -23.69 28.78 -2.60
C ILE A 304 -24.31 30.17 -2.55
N ASP A 305 -25.57 30.35 -2.96
CA ASP A 305 -26.26 31.62 -2.95
C ASP A 305 -26.53 32.14 -1.51
N GLU A 306 -26.69 31.22 -0.54
CA GLU A 306 -26.76 31.57 0.88
C GLU A 306 -25.40 32.05 1.40
N ASN A 307 -24.37 31.17 1.32
CA ASN A 307 -23.00 31.53 1.64
C ASN A 307 -22.05 30.42 1.06
N PRO A 308 -21.17 30.76 0.12
CA PRO A 308 -20.21 29.77 -0.41
C PRO A 308 -19.35 29.06 0.65
N ALA A 309 -19.09 29.72 1.79
CA ALA A 309 -18.35 29.12 2.90
C ALA A 309 -19.09 27.98 3.62
N TYR A 310 -20.39 27.79 3.35
CA TYR A 310 -21.16 26.66 3.87
C TYR A 310 -21.04 25.40 2.98
N LEU A 311 -20.30 25.47 1.88
CA LEU A 311 -20.00 24.33 1.02
C LEU A 311 -18.62 23.77 1.36
N GLY A 312 -18.53 22.46 1.60
CA GLY A 312 -17.29 21.70 1.81
C GLY A 312 -17.03 20.66 0.72
N ALA A 313 -15.78 20.33 0.45
CA ALA A 313 -15.42 19.23 -0.42
C ALA A 313 -14.39 18.31 0.23
N LEU A 314 -14.66 16.99 0.18
CA LEU A 314 -13.76 15.95 0.64
C LEU A 314 -13.38 15.05 -0.53
N LEU A 315 -12.09 14.73 -0.68
CA LEU A 315 -11.64 13.85 -1.73
C LEU A 315 -10.70 12.78 -1.21
N SER A 316 -10.71 11.62 -1.89
CA SER A 316 -9.79 10.52 -1.60
C SER A 316 -8.34 10.94 -1.89
N PRO A 317 -7.36 10.61 -1.02
CA PRO A 317 -5.95 10.80 -1.30
C PRO A 317 -5.41 9.90 -2.43
N SER A 318 -6.27 9.04 -3.00
CA SER A 318 -5.99 8.23 -4.20
C SER A 318 -6.71 8.75 -5.46
N SER A 319 -7.36 9.91 -5.39
CA SER A 319 -7.83 10.64 -6.59
C SER A 319 -6.63 11.12 -7.40
N THR A 320 -6.76 11.19 -8.73
CA THR A 320 -5.67 11.67 -9.58
C THR A 320 -5.37 13.14 -9.35
N THR A 321 -4.16 13.57 -9.68
CA THR A 321 -3.75 14.99 -9.58
C THR A 321 -4.67 15.90 -10.37
N GLU A 322 -5.13 15.44 -11.53
CA GLU A 322 -6.08 16.14 -12.40
C GLU A 322 -7.46 16.29 -11.75
N GLU A 323 -7.94 15.24 -11.10
CA GLU A 323 -9.22 15.25 -10.37
C GLU A 323 -9.15 16.17 -9.15
N ALA A 324 -8.06 16.11 -8.39
CA ALA A 324 -7.81 16.98 -7.25
C ALA A 324 -7.75 18.47 -7.66
N TYR A 325 -7.08 18.74 -8.80
CA TYR A 325 -6.98 20.07 -9.37
C TYR A 325 -8.35 20.64 -9.79
N LEU A 326 -9.14 19.85 -10.52
CA LEU A 326 -10.45 20.32 -10.97
C LEU A 326 -11.43 20.51 -9.81
N LEU A 327 -11.40 19.65 -8.79
CA LEU A 327 -12.28 19.80 -7.63
C LEU A 327 -11.96 21.09 -6.86
N GLN A 328 -10.68 21.33 -6.53
CA GLN A 328 -10.32 22.56 -5.82
C GLN A 328 -10.58 23.81 -6.65
N LYS A 329 -10.33 23.75 -7.98
CA LYS A 329 -10.59 24.86 -8.90
C LYS A 329 -12.07 25.19 -8.96
N PHE A 330 -12.95 24.17 -9.01
CA PHE A 330 -14.39 24.32 -8.94
C PHE A 330 -14.81 24.96 -7.62
N MET A 331 -14.37 24.42 -6.47
CA MET A 331 -14.74 24.95 -5.15
C MET A 331 -14.39 26.43 -5.01
N ARG A 332 -13.21 26.83 -5.46
CA ARG A 332 -12.77 28.22 -5.40
C ARG A 332 -13.50 29.13 -6.40
N ALA A 333 -13.81 28.62 -7.58
CA ALA A 333 -14.60 29.36 -8.57
C ALA A 333 -15.99 29.70 -8.05
N VAL A 334 -16.60 28.82 -7.24
CA VAL A 334 -17.90 29.10 -6.59
C VAL A 334 -17.77 29.81 -5.23
N GLY A 335 -16.55 30.19 -4.82
CA GLY A 335 -16.27 31.01 -3.64
C GLY A 335 -15.97 30.24 -2.35
N SER A 336 -15.81 28.92 -2.37
CA SER A 336 -15.43 28.14 -1.18
C SER A 336 -13.97 27.71 -1.20
N ASN A 337 -13.26 27.88 -0.07
CA ASN A 337 -11.91 27.36 0.16
C ASN A 337 -11.91 26.07 1.01
N ASN A 338 -13.07 25.51 1.34
CA ASN A 338 -13.24 24.33 2.16
C ASN A 338 -13.02 23.06 1.30
N VAL A 339 -11.76 22.70 1.06
CA VAL A 339 -11.40 21.49 0.32
C VAL A 339 -10.22 20.80 1.00
N ASP A 340 -10.33 19.48 1.25
CA ASP A 340 -9.25 18.73 1.88
C ASP A 340 -9.27 17.24 1.48
N HIS A 341 -8.08 16.64 1.37
CA HIS A 341 -7.87 15.22 1.10
C HIS A 341 -7.27 14.48 2.32
N ARG A 342 -6.89 15.20 3.38
CA ARG A 342 -6.22 14.67 4.57
C ARG A 342 -7.23 14.11 5.56
N LEU A 343 -8.06 13.19 5.11
CA LEU A 343 -9.25 12.69 5.80
C LEU A 343 -8.98 12.09 7.19
N ARG A 344 -7.80 11.49 7.38
CA ARG A 344 -7.41 10.80 8.62
C ARG A 344 -6.29 11.50 9.39
N ALA A 345 -5.99 12.75 9.07
CA ALA A 345 -5.05 13.54 9.85
C ALA A 345 -5.66 13.93 11.20
N GLY A 346 -4.91 13.67 12.29
CA GLY A 346 -5.36 14.03 13.64
C GLY A 346 -5.22 15.52 13.92
N CYS A 347 -4.14 16.13 13.42
CA CYS A 347 -3.87 17.58 13.57
C CYS A 347 -3.05 18.09 12.38
N VAL A 348 -3.51 19.22 11.84
CA VAL A 348 -2.84 19.94 10.75
C VAL A 348 -2.53 21.39 11.12
N ALA A 349 -2.42 21.72 12.40
CA ALA A 349 -2.17 23.07 12.88
C ALA A 349 -0.86 23.69 12.34
N ASP A 350 0.11 22.86 11.97
CA ASP A 350 1.39 23.22 11.36
C ASP A 350 1.34 23.41 9.85
N GLN A 351 0.16 23.29 9.21
CA GLN A 351 0.02 23.27 7.75
C GLN A 351 0.56 24.52 7.03
N GLN A 352 0.47 25.70 7.66
CA GLN A 352 0.97 26.95 7.05
C GLN A 352 2.50 27.01 7.01
N THR A 353 3.17 26.35 7.95
CA THR A 353 4.63 26.35 8.09
C THR A 353 5.28 25.09 7.56
N SER A 354 4.49 24.07 7.18
CA SER A 354 4.99 22.82 6.61
C SER A 354 5.41 22.99 5.14
N ALA A 355 6.22 22.05 4.63
CA ALA A 355 6.55 21.95 3.22
C ALA A 355 5.29 21.90 2.33
N LEU A 356 5.45 22.13 1.02
CA LEU A 356 4.34 22.05 0.07
C LEU A 356 3.58 20.72 0.20
N TYR A 357 4.30 19.64 0.29
CA TYR A 357 3.78 18.30 0.56
C TYR A 357 4.75 17.50 1.42
N PRO A 358 4.29 16.51 2.18
CA PRO A 358 5.15 15.55 2.86
C PRO A 358 5.90 14.71 1.82
N ALA A 359 7.23 14.65 1.92
CA ALA A 359 8.06 13.85 1.02
C ALA A 359 9.16 13.15 1.80
N MET A 360 9.61 12.00 1.30
CA MET A 360 10.82 11.36 1.79
C MET A 360 12.04 12.20 1.42
N ALA A 361 12.97 12.34 2.38
CA ALA A 361 14.26 12.97 2.15
C ALA A 361 15.25 12.05 1.42
N ILE A 362 14.99 10.74 1.42
CA ILE A 362 15.77 9.71 0.72
C ILE A 362 14.87 8.94 -0.24
N SER A 363 15.46 8.29 -1.25
CA SER A 363 14.70 7.44 -2.17
C SER A 363 14.26 6.12 -1.53
N VAL A 364 13.25 5.47 -2.10
CA VAL A 364 12.74 4.16 -1.62
C VAL A 364 13.83 3.09 -1.64
N ASP A 365 14.70 3.08 -2.66
CA ASP A 365 15.81 2.14 -2.74
C ASP A 365 16.96 2.49 -1.78
N ASP A 366 17.14 3.75 -1.39
CA ASP A 366 18.15 4.15 -0.41
C ASP A 366 17.83 3.72 1.03
N ILE A 367 16.59 3.33 1.32
CA ILE A 367 16.24 2.72 2.62
C ILE A 367 17.10 1.46 2.88
N GLU A 368 17.42 0.68 1.83
CA GLU A 368 18.27 -0.51 1.97
C GLU A 368 19.74 -0.21 2.35
N LYS A 369 20.16 1.06 2.27
CA LYS A 369 21.50 1.52 2.58
C LYS A 369 21.61 2.15 3.97
N GLN A 370 20.50 2.28 4.68
CA GLN A 370 20.50 2.85 6.03
C GLN A 370 21.13 1.87 7.03
N ASN A 371 21.91 2.43 7.98
CA ASN A 371 22.54 1.68 9.08
C ASN A 371 21.68 1.71 10.34
N ALA A 372 20.84 2.73 10.48
CA ALA A 372 19.84 2.85 11.56
C ALA A 372 18.51 3.37 11.01
N ILE A 373 17.39 2.77 11.42
CA ILE A 373 16.05 3.21 11.03
C ILE A 373 15.19 3.29 12.29
N PHE A 374 14.56 4.44 12.53
CA PHE A 374 13.63 4.63 13.63
C PHE A 374 12.20 4.78 13.08
N LEU A 375 11.36 3.78 13.34
CA LEU A 375 9.95 3.75 12.97
C LEU A 375 9.11 4.40 14.08
N ILE A 376 8.49 5.55 13.80
CA ILE A 376 7.75 6.35 14.77
C ILE A 376 6.27 6.27 14.44
N GLY A 377 5.48 5.57 15.25
CA GLY A 377 4.04 5.39 15.01
C GLY A 377 3.74 4.71 13.67
N SER A 378 4.51 3.68 13.30
CA SER A 378 4.40 3.01 11.99
C SER A 378 4.23 1.50 12.12
N ASN A 379 3.24 0.98 11.39
CA ASN A 379 3.15 -0.42 11.01
C ASN A 379 3.58 -0.55 9.53
N ILE A 380 4.85 -0.29 9.25
CA ILE A 380 5.41 -0.20 7.89
C ILE A 380 5.05 -1.41 7.02
N ARG A 381 4.92 -2.60 7.64
CA ARG A 381 4.56 -3.84 6.98
C ARG A 381 3.17 -3.77 6.33
N HIS A 382 2.18 -3.20 7.02
CA HIS A 382 0.79 -3.13 6.53
C HIS A 382 0.44 -1.78 5.89
N GLU A 383 1.14 -0.72 6.29
CA GLU A 383 0.93 0.62 5.73
C GLU A 383 1.49 0.72 4.30
N GLN A 384 2.78 0.42 4.15
CA GLN A 384 3.52 0.42 2.89
C GLN A 384 4.30 -0.89 2.74
N PRO A 385 3.67 -2.00 2.31
CA PRO A 385 4.31 -3.33 2.29
C PRO A 385 5.62 -3.38 1.51
N ILE A 386 5.70 -2.67 0.40
CA ILE A 386 6.92 -2.61 -0.43
C ILE A 386 8.03 -1.85 0.28
N LEU A 387 7.71 -0.79 1.02
CA LEU A 387 8.69 -0.09 1.84
C LEU A 387 9.14 -0.96 3.02
N GLY A 388 8.22 -1.73 3.61
CA GLY A 388 8.51 -2.73 4.64
C GLY A 388 9.55 -3.76 4.17
N LEU A 389 9.49 -4.19 2.90
CA LEU A 389 10.53 -5.05 2.30
C LEU A 389 11.90 -4.37 2.25
N ARG A 390 11.97 -3.06 1.95
CA ARG A 390 13.23 -2.31 1.92
C ARG A 390 13.83 -2.21 3.33
N VAL A 391 13.01 -1.95 4.35
CA VAL A 391 13.44 -1.94 5.77
C VAL A 391 13.96 -3.32 6.18
N ARG A 392 13.25 -4.40 5.81
CA ARG A 392 13.72 -5.76 6.07
C ARG A 392 15.08 -6.05 5.40
N LYS A 393 15.30 -5.62 4.17
CA LYS A 393 16.58 -5.78 3.49
C LYS A 393 17.70 -5.01 4.17
N ALA A 394 17.44 -3.78 4.66
CA ALA A 394 18.40 -3.04 5.48
C ALA A 394 18.75 -3.83 6.75
N PHE A 395 17.75 -4.36 7.47
CA PHE A 395 17.95 -5.22 8.64
C PHE A 395 18.83 -6.44 8.33
N LEU A 396 18.56 -7.15 7.25
CA LEU A 396 19.36 -8.33 6.82
C LEU A 396 20.80 -7.97 6.45
N LYS A 397 21.07 -6.71 6.12
CA LYS A 397 22.42 -6.15 5.89
C LYS A 397 23.08 -5.63 7.18
N GLY A 398 22.40 -5.76 8.33
CA GLY A 398 22.92 -5.37 9.64
C GLY A 398 22.46 -4.01 10.17
N ALA A 399 21.48 -3.37 9.54
CA ALA A 399 20.90 -2.14 10.05
C ALA A 399 20.19 -2.36 11.40
N LYS A 400 20.37 -1.43 12.34
CA LYS A 400 19.64 -1.39 13.60
C LYS A 400 18.26 -0.77 13.38
N ILE A 401 17.20 -1.49 13.73
CA ILE A 401 15.85 -0.99 13.62
C ILE A 401 15.33 -0.64 15.01
N PHE A 402 14.85 0.58 15.19
CA PHE A 402 14.23 1.08 16.41
C PHE A 402 12.75 1.32 16.18
N GLY A 403 11.94 1.15 17.22
CA GLY A 403 10.48 1.33 17.16
C GLY A 403 9.93 2.17 18.30
N MET A 404 8.91 3.00 18.01
CA MET A 404 8.05 3.63 18.99
C MET A 404 6.61 3.54 18.49
N ASN A 405 5.75 2.83 19.21
CA ASN A 405 4.40 2.58 18.73
C ASN A 405 3.40 2.38 19.86
N VAL A 406 2.10 2.55 19.58
CA VAL A 406 0.97 2.32 20.51
C VAL A 406 0.47 0.87 20.50
N TYR A 407 1.03 0.04 19.67
CA TYR A 407 0.75 -1.39 19.55
C TYR A 407 1.99 -2.11 19.02
N GLN A 408 2.36 -3.23 19.62
CA GLN A 408 3.48 -4.05 19.18
C GLN A 408 3.09 -4.89 17.96
N HIS A 409 3.43 -4.39 16.78
CA HIS A 409 3.13 -5.07 15.53
C HIS A 409 4.08 -6.26 15.26
N PRO A 410 3.58 -7.38 14.72
CA PRO A 410 4.43 -8.48 14.30
C PRO A 410 5.18 -8.09 13.02
N MET A 411 6.46 -7.71 13.15
CA MET A 411 7.33 -7.34 12.04
C MET A 411 8.12 -8.53 11.51
N HIS A 412 8.68 -8.40 10.31
CA HIS A 412 9.56 -9.39 9.66
C HIS A 412 11.05 -9.13 9.91
N PHE A 413 11.34 -8.35 10.93
CA PHE A 413 12.67 -8.03 11.46
C PHE A 413 12.56 -7.86 12.98
N HIS A 414 13.69 -7.84 13.68
CA HIS A 414 13.71 -7.57 15.10
C HIS A 414 14.10 -6.12 15.36
N TYR A 415 13.47 -5.51 16.35
CA TYR A 415 13.89 -4.22 16.85
C TYR A 415 15.13 -4.38 17.73
N GLU A 416 16.13 -3.52 17.54
CA GLU A 416 17.23 -3.35 18.50
C GLU A 416 16.68 -2.81 19.81
N SER A 417 15.72 -1.89 19.72
CA SER A 417 14.97 -1.40 20.87
C SER A 417 13.60 -0.89 20.42
N GLU A 418 12.56 -1.19 21.20
CA GLU A 418 11.19 -0.76 20.94
C GLU A 418 10.58 -0.13 22.19
N VAL A 419 9.87 0.99 22.01
CA VAL A 419 9.07 1.65 23.03
C VAL A 419 7.59 1.41 22.73
N LEU A 420 6.91 0.65 23.58
CA LEU A 420 5.46 0.52 23.56
C LEU A 420 4.85 1.64 24.38
N VAL A 421 4.19 2.59 23.72
CA VAL A 421 3.80 3.89 24.29
C VAL A 421 2.30 3.98 24.48
N GLN A 422 1.85 4.43 25.67
CA GLN A 422 0.46 4.89 25.79
C GLN A 422 0.22 6.08 24.85
N PRO A 423 -0.91 6.17 24.16
CA PRO A 423 -1.16 7.29 23.24
C PRO A 423 -0.88 8.67 23.84
N LYS A 424 -1.34 8.90 25.07
CA LYS A 424 -1.11 10.15 25.83
C LYS A 424 0.35 10.47 26.10
N ALA A 425 1.22 9.49 26.16
CA ALA A 425 2.65 9.66 26.46
C ALA A 425 3.53 9.82 25.21
N PHE A 426 2.97 9.71 24.01
CA PHE A 426 3.74 9.64 22.77
C PHE A 426 4.68 10.84 22.58
N ALA A 427 4.19 12.07 22.80
CA ALA A 427 5.00 13.27 22.68
C ALA A 427 6.12 13.33 23.72
N ARG A 428 5.86 12.86 24.95
CA ARG A 428 6.83 12.83 26.05
C ARG A 428 7.97 11.84 25.76
N GLU A 429 7.64 10.65 25.27
CA GLU A 429 8.65 9.64 24.94
C GLU A 429 9.51 10.06 23.76
N LEU A 430 8.93 10.68 22.74
CA LEU A 430 9.68 11.22 21.62
C LEU A 430 10.58 12.40 22.06
N ALA A 431 10.09 13.27 22.95
CA ALA A 431 10.89 14.34 23.55
C ALA A 431 12.04 13.80 24.41
N ALA A 432 11.88 12.63 25.06
CA ALA A 432 12.95 11.96 25.80
C ALA A 432 14.09 11.50 24.86
N VAL A 433 13.74 10.97 23.66
CA VAL A 433 14.73 10.61 22.65
C VAL A 433 15.48 11.86 22.13
N LEU A 434 14.75 12.94 21.85
CA LEU A 434 15.37 14.21 21.41
C LEU A 434 16.31 14.78 22.50
N LYS A 435 15.87 14.79 23.77
CA LYS A 435 16.71 15.24 24.89
C LYS A 435 17.98 14.40 25.01
N ALA A 436 17.85 13.07 24.92
CA ALA A 436 19.00 12.17 24.94
C ALA A 436 19.99 12.48 23.79
N ALA A 437 19.48 12.74 22.58
CA ALA A 437 20.31 13.10 21.44
C ALA A 437 21.07 14.43 21.69
N CYS A 438 20.40 15.46 22.21
CA CYS A 438 21.04 16.73 22.57
C CYS A 438 22.13 16.53 23.63
N GLU A 439 21.87 15.74 24.69
CA GLU A 439 22.86 15.44 25.74
C GLU A 439 24.11 14.73 25.17
N ILE A 440 23.90 13.75 24.25
CA ILE A 440 25.01 13.00 23.64
C ILE A 440 25.86 13.90 22.75
N LYS A 441 25.21 14.78 21.95
CA LYS A 441 25.88 15.71 21.04
C LYS A 441 26.45 16.95 21.74
N GLY A 442 26.10 17.21 23.00
CA GLY A 442 26.45 18.45 23.71
C GLY A 442 25.70 19.68 23.20
N GLU A 443 24.54 19.50 22.59
CA GLU A 443 23.70 20.57 22.08
C GLU A 443 22.72 21.09 23.13
N THR A 444 22.19 22.30 22.90
CA THR A 444 21.19 22.89 23.82
C THR A 444 19.89 22.17 23.75
N THR A 445 19.44 21.61 24.89
CA THR A 445 18.15 20.94 25.01
C THR A 445 17.00 21.94 24.82
N PRO A 446 16.07 21.70 23.85
CA PRO A 446 14.88 22.55 23.65
C PRO A 446 14.04 22.69 24.92
N GLN A 447 13.36 23.85 25.08
CA GLN A 447 12.55 24.15 26.27
C GLN A 447 11.51 23.06 26.56
N ILE A 448 10.81 22.58 25.52
CA ILE A 448 9.80 21.51 25.57
C ILE A 448 10.33 20.20 26.19
N CYS A 449 11.63 19.92 26.05
CA CYS A 449 12.27 18.68 26.52
C CYS A 449 12.89 18.80 27.93
N LYS A 450 13.01 20.02 28.51
CA LYS A 450 13.79 20.22 29.75
C LYS A 450 13.30 19.39 30.92
N GLN A 451 12.00 19.29 31.11
CA GLN A 451 11.37 18.58 32.23
C GLN A 451 11.15 17.08 31.99
N VAL A 452 11.52 16.59 30.81
CA VAL A 452 11.35 15.18 30.44
C VAL A 452 12.52 14.37 31.01
N GLU A 453 12.24 13.22 31.58
CA GLU A 453 13.25 12.26 32.02
C GLU A 453 13.74 11.42 30.84
N VAL A 454 15.05 11.24 30.73
CA VAL A 454 15.66 10.40 29.68
C VAL A 454 15.68 8.96 30.15
N THR A 455 14.90 8.11 29.48
CA THR A 455 14.89 6.66 29.76
C THR A 455 16.13 5.98 29.14
N PRO A 456 16.55 4.80 29.67
CA PRO A 456 17.63 4.01 29.04
C PRO A 456 17.33 3.67 27.57
N VAL A 457 16.08 3.36 27.25
CA VAL A 457 15.63 3.05 25.88
C VAL A 457 15.74 4.27 24.97
N ALA A 458 15.31 5.45 25.44
CA ALA A 458 15.46 6.71 24.69
C ALA A 458 16.93 7.02 24.38
N ARG A 459 17.83 6.78 25.33
CA ARG A 459 19.29 6.94 25.15
C ARG A 459 19.85 5.93 24.14
N THR A 460 19.40 4.67 24.17
CA THR A 460 19.81 3.64 23.20
C THR A 460 19.40 4.02 21.77
N ILE A 461 18.16 4.50 21.58
CA ILE A 461 17.66 4.96 20.27
C ILE A 461 18.49 6.14 19.79
N ALA A 462 18.65 7.17 20.61
CA ALA A 462 19.41 8.37 20.27
C ALA A 462 20.87 8.04 19.89
N GLN A 463 21.55 7.21 20.68
CA GLN A 463 22.92 6.76 20.42
C GLN A 463 23.01 6.00 19.10
N GLY A 464 22.08 5.06 18.85
CA GLY A 464 22.06 4.28 17.63
C GLY A 464 21.85 5.11 16.36
N LEU A 465 21.07 6.20 16.44
CA LEU A 465 20.89 7.15 15.33
C LEU A 465 22.15 8.01 15.10
N ILE A 466 22.84 8.41 16.16
CA ILE A 466 24.04 9.26 16.10
C ILE A 466 25.25 8.46 15.59
N ASP A 467 25.40 7.21 16.00
CA ASP A 467 26.54 6.35 15.62
C ASP A 467 26.43 5.85 14.17
N ALA A 468 25.26 5.91 13.57
CA ALA A 468 25.03 5.44 12.21
C ALA A 468 25.56 6.42 11.17
N GLU A 469 26.29 5.93 10.18
CA GLU A 469 26.72 6.71 9.01
C GLU A 469 25.50 7.24 8.22
N ASN A 470 24.49 6.39 8.06
CA ASN A 470 23.23 6.72 7.39
C ASN A 470 22.07 6.31 8.29
N ALA A 471 21.30 7.28 8.76
CA ALA A 471 20.13 7.05 9.60
C ALA A 471 18.86 7.64 9.00
N ALA A 472 17.72 7.00 9.25
CA ALA A 472 16.42 7.45 8.79
C ALA A 472 15.37 7.42 9.90
N LEU A 473 14.56 8.48 10.00
CA LEU A 473 13.32 8.52 10.76
C LEU A 473 12.17 8.28 9.77
N ILE A 474 11.29 7.34 10.04
CA ILE A 474 10.08 7.06 9.25
C ILE A 474 8.86 7.29 10.14
N LEU A 475 8.03 8.27 9.77
CA LEU A 475 6.83 8.64 10.50
C LEU A 475 5.62 7.95 9.86
N GLY A 476 4.94 7.10 10.64
CA GLY A 476 3.81 6.31 10.15
C GLY A 476 2.45 6.90 10.50
N ILE A 477 1.42 6.16 10.13
CA ILE A 477 0.02 6.59 10.20
C ILE A 477 -0.53 6.75 11.63
N TYR A 478 0.04 6.05 12.61
CA TYR A 478 -0.35 6.22 14.02
C TYR A 478 0.08 7.58 14.56
N LEU A 479 1.24 8.08 14.13
CA LEU A 479 1.70 9.44 14.43
C LEU A 479 0.81 10.47 13.73
N GLU A 480 0.54 10.30 12.44
CA GLU A 480 -0.24 11.26 11.64
C GLU A 480 -1.72 11.35 12.09
N ALA A 481 -2.29 10.27 12.60
CA ALA A 481 -3.64 10.27 13.15
C ALA A 481 -3.71 10.82 14.59
N HIS A 482 -2.56 11.11 15.24
CA HIS A 482 -2.54 11.55 16.63
C HIS A 482 -3.09 12.99 16.77
N PRO A 483 -3.86 13.33 17.83
CA PRO A 483 -4.39 14.68 18.04
C PRO A 483 -3.31 15.76 18.12
N HIS A 484 -2.10 15.39 18.47
CA HIS A 484 -0.93 16.27 18.54
C HIS A 484 0.10 15.98 17.45
N ALA A 485 -0.32 15.51 16.27
CA ALA A 485 0.57 15.14 15.17
C ALA A 485 1.53 16.27 14.77
N GLY A 486 1.11 17.54 14.79
CA GLY A 486 1.96 18.69 14.52
C GLY A 486 3.15 18.79 15.49
N VAL A 487 2.92 18.57 16.78
CA VAL A 487 3.99 18.55 17.81
C VAL A 487 4.92 17.36 17.61
N LEU A 488 4.36 16.19 17.28
CA LEU A 488 5.16 14.98 17.02
C LEU A 488 6.04 15.13 15.79
N ARG A 489 5.54 15.74 14.70
CA ARG A 489 6.33 16.08 13.51
C ARG A 489 7.45 17.06 13.84
N ALA A 490 7.17 18.10 14.65
CA ALA A 490 8.19 19.07 15.07
C ALA A 490 9.29 18.42 15.93
N LEU A 491 8.94 17.55 16.89
CA LEU A 491 9.90 16.79 17.70
C LEU A 491 10.75 15.85 16.84
N ALA A 492 10.12 15.11 15.91
CA ALA A 492 10.83 14.20 15.00
C ALA A 492 11.75 15.00 14.04
N LYS A 493 11.33 16.17 13.57
CA LYS A 493 12.15 17.04 12.73
C LYS A 493 13.37 17.57 13.50
N ALA A 494 13.19 18.04 14.73
CA ALA A 494 14.29 18.45 15.59
C ALA A 494 15.26 17.29 15.89
N LEU A 495 14.73 16.08 16.13
CA LEU A 495 15.55 14.88 16.31
C LEU A 495 16.38 14.58 15.04
N SER A 496 15.77 14.70 13.86
CA SER A 496 16.47 14.58 12.57
C SER A 496 17.63 15.57 12.46
N GLU A 497 17.42 16.82 12.83
CA GLU A 497 18.44 17.88 12.77
C GLU A 497 19.61 17.62 13.74
N VAL A 498 19.33 17.23 14.99
CA VAL A 498 20.34 16.92 15.99
C VAL A 498 21.15 15.67 15.62
N THR A 499 20.49 14.61 15.15
CA THR A 499 21.14 13.32 14.85
C THR A 499 21.78 13.26 13.47
N GLY A 500 21.31 14.08 12.52
CA GLY A 500 21.65 13.98 11.10
C GLY A 500 20.84 12.93 10.33
N ALA A 501 19.88 12.28 10.98
CA ALA A 501 19.02 11.29 10.34
C ALA A 501 18.07 11.93 9.32
N SER A 502 17.82 11.27 8.21
CA SER A 502 16.85 11.73 7.21
C SER A 502 15.42 11.72 7.75
N PHE A 503 14.61 12.73 7.41
CA PHE A 503 13.22 12.87 7.85
C PHE A 503 12.26 12.39 6.76
N ASN A 504 11.49 11.33 7.03
CA ASN A 504 10.66 10.66 6.03
C ASN A 504 9.22 10.45 6.55
N PRO A 505 8.34 11.47 6.41
CA PRO A 505 6.93 11.32 6.75
C PRO A 505 6.20 10.49 5.68
N MET A 506 5.37 9.54 6.11
CA MET A 506 4.54 8.74 5.21
C MET A 506 3.16 9.34 5.08
N THR A 507 2.56 9.21 3.88
CA THR A 507 1.19 9.65 3.60
C THR A 507 0.28 8.47 3.31
N ARG A 508 -1.02 8.71 3.29
CA ARG A 508 -2.03 7.73 2.89
C ARG A 508 -2.42 7.93 1.44
N GLY A 509 -2.82 6.83 0.77
CA GLY A 509 -3.21 6.83 -0.64
C GLY A 509 -2.04 7.09 -1.59
N ALA A 510 -2.28 6.89 -2.86
CA ALA A 510 -1.23 6.95 -3.87
C ALA A 510 -0.85 8.37 -4.31
N ASN A 511 -1.67 9.37 -4.00
CA ASN A 511 -1.55 10.69 -4.60
C ASN A 511 -1.73 11.87 -3.62
N SER A 512 -1.46 11.67 -2.34
CA SER A 512 -1.54 12.80 -1.39
C SER A 512 -0.60 13.94 -1.80
N GLN A 513 0.59 13.64 -2.32
CA GLN A 513 1.54 14.63 -2.84
C GLN A 513 0.97 15.41 -4.02
N GLY A 514 0.37 14.70 -4.99
CA GLY A 514 -0.29 15.33 -6.14
C GLY A 514 -1.49 16.18 -5.73
N ALA A 515 -2.25 15.77 -4.73
CA ALA A 515 -3.37 16.54 -4.19
C ALA A 515 -2.89 17.85 -3.50
N HIS A 516 -1.77 17.81 -2.77
CA HIS A 516 -1.12 19.02 -2.25
C HIS A 516 -0.65 19.95 -3.37
N ILE A 517 0.03 19.42 -4.38
CA ILE A 517 0.51 20.19 -5.54
C ILE A 517 -0.66 20.80 -6.32
N ALA A 518 -1.74 20.05 -6.48
CA ALA A 518 -2.96 20.50 -7.12
C ALA A 518 -3.71 21.59 -6.33
N GLY A 519 -3.35 21.80 -5.05
CA GLY A 519 -4.00 22.78 -4.18
C GLY A 519 -5.29 22.27 -3.51
N ALA A 520 -5.52 20.96 -3.47
CA ALA A 520 -6.65 20.35 -2.79
C ALA A 520 -6.45 20.31 -1.26
N THR A 521 -6.17 21.48 -0.70
CA THR A 521 -5.99 21.77 0.72
C THR A 521 -6.57 23.15 1.06
N PRO A 522 -7.03 23.40 2.29
CA PRO A 522 -7.75 24.63 2.62
C PRO A 522 -6.87 25.88 2.68
N HIS A 523 -5.54 25.74 2.77
CA HIS A 523 -4.60 26.83 3.02
C HIS A 523 -3.73 27.20 1.81
N ARG A 524 -3.78 26.44 0.73
CA ARG A 524 -2.98 26.66 -0.49
C ARG A 524 -3.79 26.35 -1.74
N ALA A 525 -3.60 27.18 -2.76
CA ALA A 525 -4.07 26.94 -4.11
C ALA A 525 -3.09 26.09 -4.92
N GLU A 526 -3.35 25.92 -6.22
CA GLU A 526 -2.50 25.18 -7.14
C GLU A 526 -1.04 25.65 -7.10
N GLY A 527 -0.12 24.70 -7.25
CA GLY A 527 1.30 24.98 -7.13
C GLY A 527 1.76 25.39 -5.74
N GLY A 528 0.88 25.32 -4.72
CA GLY A 528 1.20 25.67 -3.34
C GLY A 528 1.10 27.17 -3.03
N GLN A 529 0.48 27.95 -3.89
CA GLN A 529 0.27 29.38 -3.67
C GLN A 529 -0.56 29.63 -2.38
N PRO A 530 -0.17 30.54 -1.50
CA PRO A 530 -0.93 30.82 -0.29
C PRO A 530 -2.29 31.43 -0.64
N ILE A 531 -3.28 31.12 0.20
CA ILE A 531 -4.64 31.68 0.09
C ILE A 531 -4.84 32.71 1.20
N GLU A 532 -5.36 33.89 0.86
CA GLU A 532 -5.60 34.97 1.83
C GLU A 532 -6.62 34.55 2.90
N ASN A 533 -7.73 33.95 2.48
CA ASN A 533 -8.78 33.47 3.37
C ASN A 533 -8.73 31.92 3.41
N MET A 534 -8.02 31.38 4.39
CA MET A 534 -7.90 29.93 4.57
C MET A 534 -9.27 29.30 4.84
N GLY A 535 -9.58 28.21 4.11
CA GLY A 535 -10.75 27.38 4.35
C GLY A 535 -10.61 26.45 5.57
N LEU A 536 -11.62 25.65 5.80
CA LEU A 536 -11.67 24.64 6.84
C LEU A 536 -10.95 23.36 6.38
N ASP A 537 -10.14 22.77 7.24
CA ASP A 537 -9.63 21.41 7.05
C ASP A 537 -10.71 20.35 7.30
N THR A 538 -10.45 19.10 6.98
CA THR A 538 -11.41 17.98 7.14
C THR A 538 -12.07 17.99 8.53
N ASN A 539 -11.29 18.05 9.61
CA ASN A 539 -11.84 17.98 10.97
C ASN A 539 -12.67 19.21 11.32
N ALA A 540 -12.29 20.38 10.82
CA ALA A 540 -13.03 21.63 11.00
C ALA A 540 -14.34 21.63 10.18
N MET A 541 -14.30 21.16 8.92
CA MET A 541 -15.50 21.03 8.08
C MET A 541 -16.55 20.11 8.71
N LEU A 542 -16.14 18.99 9.29
CA LEU A 542 -17.05 18.03 9.92
C LEU A 542 -17.72 18.59 11.19
N LYS A 543 -17.13 19.59 11.83
CA LYS A 543 -17.66 20.24 13.05
C LYS A 543 -18.45 21.53 12.77
N ALA A 544 -18.31 22.10 11.58
CA ALA A 544 -18.80 23.44 11.26
C ALA A 544 -20.28 23.50 10.81
N GLU A 545 -21.02 22.38 10.88
CA GLU A 545 -22.42 22.28 10.45
C GLU A 545 -22.64 22.90 9.05
N LEU A 546 -21.80 22.47 8.09
CA LEU A 546 -21.88 22.94 6.70
C LEU A 546 -23.22 22.54 6.06
N ALA A 547 -23.77 23.44 5.23
CA ALA A 547 -25.03 23.20 4.54
C ALA A 547 -24.91 22.24 3.34
N GLY A 548 -23.72 22.10 2.75
CA GLY A 548 -23.53 21.20 1.62
C GLY A 548 -22.16 20.56 1.53
N PHE A 549 -22.10 19.39 0.87
CA PHE A 549 -20.85 18.70 0.60
C PHE A 549 -20.75 18.17 -0.84
N VAL A 550 -19.53 18.23 -1.38
CA VAL A 550 -19.11 17.53 -2.61
C VAL A 550 -18.08 16.48 -2.23
N LEU A 551 -18.40 15.21 -2.45
CA LEU A 551 -17.56 14.06 -2.12
C LEU A 551 -16.97 13.47 -3.40
N LEU A 552 -15.66 13.21 -3.41
CA LEU A 552 -14.98 12.54 -4.52
C LEU A 552 -14.27 11.26 -4.05
N ASN A 553 -14.86 10.11 -4.37
CA ASN A 553 -14.36 8.78 -4.00
C ASN A 553 -14.12 8.62 -2.48
N VAL A 554 -14.99 9.20 -1.65
CA VAL A 554 -14.91 9.17 -0.19
C VAL A 554 -16.18 8.57 0.40
N GLU A 555 -16.02 7.73 1.39
CA GLU A 555 -17.06 7.25 2.31
C GLU A 555 -16.73 7.85 3.70
N PRO A 556 -17.23 9.06 4.02
CA PRO A 556 -16.77 9.83 5.19
C PRO A 556 -16.81 9.06 6.50
N GLU A 557 -17.86 8.28 6.72
CA GLU A 557 -18.07 7.42 7.90
C GLU A 557 -17.08 6.26 8.03
N LEU A 558 -16.28 6.00 6.98
CA LEU A 558 -15.25 4.95 6.94
C LEU A 558 -13.84 5.52 6.73
N ASP A 559 -13.73 6.66 6.04
CA ASP A 559 -12.47 7.21 5.58
C ASP A 559 -11.94 8.36 6.45
N CYS A 560 -12.78 9.04 7.23
CA CYS A 560 -12.35 10.12 8.11
C CYS A 560 -11.79 9.62 9.45
N ALA A 561 -10.98 10.45 10.12
CA ALA A 561 -10.42 10.16 11.43
C ALA A 561 -11.50 10.05 12.51
N ASP A 562 -12.49 10.96 12.46
CA ASP A 562 -13.67 10.96 13.30
C ASP A 562 -14.88 10.46 12.49
N GLN A 563 -15.09 9.15 12.53
CA GLN A 563 -16.13 8.47 11.75
C GLN A 563 -17.53 8.87 12.19
N HIS A 564 -17.73 9.11 13.49
CA HIS A 564 -19.01 9.52 14.02
C HIS A 564 -19.38 10.93 13.58
N GLN A 565 -18.47 11.88 13.78
CA GLN A 565 -18.68 13.26 13.38
C GLN A 565 -18.87 13.39 11.86
N ALA A 566 -18.15 12.55 11.09
CA ALA A 566 -18.32 12.50 9.64
C ALA A 566 -19.72 12.04 9.23
N LEU A 567 -20.24 10.98 9.83
CA LEU A 567 -21.60 10.51 9.55
C LEU A 567 -22.65 11.55 9.98
N ALA A 568 -22.48 12.16 11.17
CA ALA A 568 -23.38 13.18 11.67
C ALA A 568 -23.39 14.42 10.75
N ALA A 569 -22.23 14.90 10.34
CA ALA A 569 -22.11 16.04 9.42
C ALA A 569 -22.79 15.79 8.07
N MET A 570 -22.62 14.58 7.51
CA MET A 570 -23.30 14.21 6.26
C MET A 570 -24.81 14.14 6.42
N GLN A 571 -25.31 13.62 7.54
CA GLN A 571 -26.76 13.52 7.83
C GLN A 571 -27.42 14.87 8.14
N GLN A 572 -26.66 15.84 8.66
CA GLN A 572 -27.13 17.20 8.97
C GLN A 572 -27.07 18.12 7.76
N ALA A 573 -26.20 17.83 6.78
CA ALA A 573 -26.06 18.64 5.58
C ALA A 573 -27.38 18.69 4.79
N GLY A 574 -27.74 19.89 4.31
CA GLY A 574 -28.94 20.11 3.52
C GLY A 574 -28.84 19.54 2.10
N PHE A 575 -27.62 19.37 1.54
CA PHE A 575 -27.42 18.82 0.21
C PHE A 575 -26.03 18.19 0.03
N VAL A 576 -25.99 16.93 -0.42
CA VAL A 576 -24.76 16.17 -0.61
C VAL A 576 -24.69 15.56 -2.02
N VAL A 577 -23.63 15.89 -2.76
CA VAL A 577 -23.30 15.30 -4.06
C VAL A 577 -22.13 14.35 -3.89
N ALA A 578 -22.31 13.06 -4.19
CA ALA A 578 -21.25 12.07 -4.13
C ALA A 578 -20.85 11.59 -5.54
N MET A 579 -19.64 11.91 -5.95
CA MET A 579 -18.97 11.35 -7.13
C MET A 579 -18.18 10.12 -6.69
N THR A 580 -18.68 8.92 -6.97
CA THR A 580 -18.14 7.68 -6.40
C THR A 580 -18.28 6.50 -7.35
N ALA A 581 -17.35 5.53 -7.20
CA ALA A 581 -17.45 4.25 -7.88
C ALA A 581 -18.37 3.26 -7.16
N PHE A 582 -18.59 3.44 -5.86
CA PHE A 582 -19.36 2.52 -5.03
C PHE A 582 -20.30 3.26 -4.09
N VAL A 583 -21.44 2.63 -3.79
CA VAL A 583 -22.45 3.20 -2.90
C VAL A 583 -22.75 2.21 -1.78
N ASN A 584 -22.59 2.65 -0.54
CA ASN A 584 -23.01 1.91 0.65
C ASN A 584 -24.37 2.40 1.20
N GLU A 585 -24.93 1.70 2.17
CA GLU A 585 -26.23 2.03 2.74
C GLU A 585 -26.26 3.35 3.51
N ASN A 586 -25.14 3.74 4.16
CA ASN A 586 -25.07 5.05 4.82
C ASN A 586 -25.08 6.19 3.79
N MET A 587 -24.33 6.05 2.70
CA MET A 587 -24.31 7.05 1.62
C MET A 587 -25.69 7.25 1.01
N LYS A 588 -26.50 6.19 0.86
CA LYS A 588 -27.89 6.31 0.42
C LYS A 588 -28.77 7.11 1.38
N GLN A 589 -28.43 7.15 2.67
CA GLN A 589 -29.21 7.91 3.65
C GLN A 589 -28.95 9.41 3.53
N TYR A 590 -27.69 9.82 3.41
CA TYR A 590 -27.31 11.24 3.45
C TYR A 590 -27.10 11.90 2.08
N ALA A 591 -26.77 11.16 1.03
CA ALA A 591 -26.57 11.77 -0.28
C ALA A 591 -27.90 12.09 -0.98
N ASP A 592 -27.89 13.12 -1.84
CA ASP A 592 -29.01 13.56 -2.68
C ASP A 592 -28.78 13.24 -4.15
N VAL A 593 -27.53 13.29 -4.60
CA VAL A 593 -27.12 12.96 -5.96
C VAL A 593 -25.89 12.03 -5.92
N LEU A 594 -25.98 10.92 -6.65
CA LEU A 594 -24.90 9.96 -6.84
C LEU A 594 -24.46 9.97 -8.29
N LEU A 595 -23.20 10.34 -8.54
CA LEU A 595 -22.61 10.42 -9.88
C LEU A 595 -21.57 9.30 -10.04
N PRO A 596 -21.76 8.34 -10.97
CA PRO A 596 -20.86 7.23 -11.16
C PRO A 596 -19.53 7.68 -11.76
N VAL A 597 -18.42 7.43 -11.02
CA VAL A 597 -17.08 7.72 -11.51
C VAL A 597 -16.24 6.46 -11.69
N ALA A 598 -15.31 6.54 -12.63
CA ALA A 598 -14.43 5.44 -13.01
C ALA A 598 -13.30 5.26 -11.99
N PRO A 599 -13.01 4.04 -11.51
CA PRO A 599 -11.84 3.75 -10.68
C PRO A 599 -10.54 3.78 -11.50
N PHE A 600 -9.39 3.63 -10.85
CA PHE A 600 -8.05 3.80 -11.45
C PHE A 600 -7.78 2.96 -12.71
N THR A 601 -8.40 1.80 -12.86
CA THR A 601 -8.26 0.94 -14.05
C THR A 601 -9.04 1.45 -15.27
N GLU A 602 -10.03 2.32 -15.04
CA GLU A 602 -10.99 2.79 -16.05
C GLU A 602 -10.85 4.30 -16.34
N THR A 603 -9.88 4.97 -15.71
CA THR A 603 -9.56 6.40 -15.91
C THR A 603 -8.11 6.59 -16.31
N SER A 604 -7.81 7.74 -16.89
CA SER A 604 -6.46 8.25 -17.10
C SER A 604 -6.15 9.34 -16.10
N GLY A 605 -4.93 9.40 -15.62
CA GLY A 605 -4.49 10.42 -14.68
C GLY A 605 -3.05 10.26 -14.25
N THR A 606 -2.65 11.01 -13.23
CA THR A 606 -1.30 11.05 -12.71
C THR A 606 -1.33 10.93 -11.19
N PHE A 607 -0.48 10.07 -10.64
CA PHE A 607 -0.13 10.07 -9.23
C PHE A 607 1.25 10.66 -9.02
N VAL A 608 1.45 11.36 -7.92
CA VAL A 608 2.76 11.81 -7.46
C VAL A 608 3.07 11.03 -6.18
N ASN A 609 4.10 10.18 -6.24
CA ASN A 609 4.44 9.31 -5.13
C ASN A 609 5.18 10.06 -4.00
N ILE A 610 5.51 9.35 -2.93
CA ILE A 610 6.18 9.90 -1.73
C ILE A 610 7.58 10.49 -2.01
N GLU A 611 8.23 10.13 -3.12
CA GLU A 611 9.48 10.72 -3.60
C GLU A 611 9.27 11.97 -4.48
N GLY A 612 8.01 12.36 -4.74
CA GLY A 612 7.68 13.43 -5.68
C GLY A 612 7.77 13.03 -7.15
N GLN A 613 7.83 11.73 -7.47
CA GLN A 613 7.85 11.26 -8.86
C GLN A 613 6.44 11.26 -9.47
N TRP A 614 6.30 11.90 -10.61
CA TRP A 614 5.07 11.96 -11.37
C TRP A 614 4.90 10.71 -12.24
N GLN A 615 3.84 9.94 -11.97
CA GLN A 615 3.56 8.67 -12.62
C GLN A 615 2.20 8.74 -13.32
N SER A 616 2.22 8.99 -14.63
CA SER A 616 1.00 9.05 -15.45
C SER A 616 0.63 7.66 -15.97
N PHE A 617 -0.67 7.40 -16.05
CA PHE A 617 -1.24 6.15 -16.55
C PHE A 617 -2.48 6.42 -17.42
N ARG A 618 -2.85 5.42 -18.21
CA ARG A 618 -4.04 5.44 -19.07
C ARG A 618 -5.04 4.41 -18.58
N ALA A 619 -6.31 4.63 -18.93
CA ALA A 619 -7.35 3.62 -18.71
C ALA A 619 -6.96 2.30 -19.37
N ALA A 620 -7.03 1.22 -18.61
CA ALA A 620 -6.82 -0.14 -19.12
C ALA A 620 -8.11 -0.74 -19.70
N ALA A 621 -9.26 -0.32 -19.18
CA ALA A 621 -10.59 -0.71 -19.64
C ALA A 621 -11.50 0.52 -19.77
N PRO A 622 -12.54 0.48 -20.60
CA PRO A 622 -13.58 1.50 -20.58
C PRO A 622 -14.34 1.47 -19.25
N ALA A 623 -14.85 2.62 -18.84
CA ALA A 623 -15.70 2.70 -17.66
C ALA A 623 -16.98 1.86 -17.81
N LYS A 624 -17.38 1.16 -16.77
CA LYS A 624 -18.58 0.31 -16.78
C LYS A 624 -19.86 1.11 -16.73
N GLY A 625 -20.89 0.60 -17.39
CA GLY A 625 -22.19 1.25 -17.45
C GLY A 625 -22.10 2.66 -18.03
N GLU A 626 -22.67 3.62 -17.32
CA GLU A 626 -22.62 5.03 -17.67
C GLU A 626 -21.57 5.81 -16.86
N ALA A 627 -20.73 5.11 -16.06
CA ALA A 627 -19.66 5.75 -15.30
C ALA A 627 -18.69 6.52 -16.22
N ARG A 628 -18.11 7.60 -15.71
CA ARG A 628 -17.17 8.46 -16.45
C ARG A 628 -15.95 8.76 -15.60
N PRO A 629 -14.78 9.01 -16.19
CA PRO A 629 -13.65 9.58 -15.46
C PRO A 629 -14.07 10.82 -14.66
N ALA A 630 -13.71 10.88 -13.38
CA ALA A 630 -14.17 11.93 -12.49
C ALA A 630 -13.76 13.34 -12.97
N TRP A 631 -12.60 13.48 -13.62
CA TRP A 631 -12.20 14.75 -14.23
C TRP A 631 -13.18 15.26 -15.28
N LYS A 632 -13.85 14.36 -16.07
CA LYS A 632 -14.91 14.72 -17.02
C LYS A 632 -16.18 15.18 -16.31
N VAL A 633 -16.53 14.51 -15.22
CA VAL A 633 -17.70 14.84 -14.41
C VAL A 633 -17.52 16.22 -13.78
N LEU A 634 -16.36 16.48 -13.17
CA LEU A 634 -16.01 17.77 -12.58
C LEU A 634 -16.00 18.91 -13.61
N ARG A 635 -15.41 18.66 -14.80
CA ARG A 635 -15.43 19.63 -15.90
C ARG A 635 -16.86 20.03 -16.30
N VAL A 636 -17.74 19.03 -16.49
CA VAL A 636 -19.14 19.30 -16.88
C VAL A 636 -19.89 20.00 -15.74
N LEU A 637 -19.69 19.59 -14.48
CA LEU A 637 -20.29 20.27 -13.35
C LEU A 637 -19.89 21.74 -13.30
N ALA A 638 -18.60 22.05 -13.47
CA ALA A 638 -18.11 23.43 -13.49
C ALA A 638 -18.70 24.25 -14.65
N ASN A 639 -18.84 23.63 -15.85
CA ASN A 639 -19.49 24.30 -17.00
C ASN A 639 -20.99 24.59 -16.73
N VAL A 640 -21.70 23.72 -16.01
CA VAL A 640 -23.11 23.96 -15.62
C VAL A 640 -23.21 25.15 -14.65
N PHE A 641 -22.17 25.40 -13.84
CA PHE A 641 -22.04 26.59 -12.98
C PHE A 641 -21.43 27.81 -13.71
N GLU A 642 -21.23 27.74 -15.03
CA GLU A 642 -20.62 28.77 -15.86
C GLU A 642 -19.23 29.22 -15.36
N CYS A 643 -18.47 28.31 -14.72
CA CYS A 643 -17.13 28.58 -14.26
C CYS A 643 -16.15 28.66 -15.45
N GLU A 644 -15.33 29.71 -15.48
CA GLU A 644 -14.33 29.91 -16.54
C GLU A 644 -13.12 28.98 -16.41
N GLY A 645 -12.49 28.63 -17.52
CA GLY A 645 -11.22 27.91 -17.56
C GLY A 645 -11.34 26.39 -17.32
N PHE A 646 -12.48 25.78 -17.67
CA PHE A 646 -12.70 24.33 -17.60
C PHE A 646 -12.80 23.66 -18.99
N ASP A 647 -12.31 24.27 -20.04
CA ASP A 647 -12.38 23.77 -21.43
C ASP A 647 -11.25 22.78 -21.72
N TYR A 648 -11.20 21.69 -20.96
CA TYR A 648 -10.21 20.64 -21.12
C TYR A 648 -10.70 19.52 -22.04
N ALA A 649 -9.89 19.13 -23.04
CA ALA A 649 -10.19 18.01 -23.92
C ALA A 649 -9.68 16.67 -23.36
N SER A 650 -8.60 16.69 -22.56
CA SER A 650 -7.95 15.50 -22.02
C SER A 650 -7.41 15.73 -20.60
N SER A 651 -7.12 14.63 -19.89
CA SER A 651 -6.41 14.71 -18.59
C SER A 651 -4.99 15.27 -18.76
N ALA A 652 -4.38 15.11 -19.94
CA ALA A 652 -3.05 15.66 -20.22
C ALA A 652 -3.05 17.20 -20.26
N ASP A 653 -4.13 17.82 -20.73
CA ASP A 653 -4.28 19.28 -20.73
C ASP A 653 -4.37 19.81 -19.29
N ILE A 654 -5.14 19.13 -18.45
CA ILE A 654 -5.25 19.46 -17.02
C ILE A 654 -3.89 19.32 -16.34
N LEU A 655 -3.18 18.22 -16.61
CA LEU A 655 -1.84 17.98 -16.05
C LEU A 655 -0.83 19.05 -16.48
N ALA A 656 -0.94 19.56 -17.71
CA ALA A 656 -0.07 20.64 -18.19
C ALA A 656 -0.27 21.93 -17.38
N ASP A 657 -1.52 22.27 -17.04
CA ASP A 657 -1.83 23.43 -16.19
C ASP A 657 -1.28 23.24 -14.77
N VAL A 658 -1.48 22.07 -14.17
CA VAL A 658 -0.93 21.76 -12.85
C VAL A 658 0.60 21.86 -12.83
N LYS A 659 1.28 21.32 -13.84
CA LYS A 659 2.75 21.40 -13.94
C LYS A 659 3.22 22.85 -14.15
N LYS A 660 2.48 23.65 -14.90
CA LYS A 660 2.78 25.06 -15.09
C LYS A 660 2.66 25.84 -13.77
N ALA A 661 1.59 25.61 -13.02
CA ALA A 661 1.40 26.22 -11.70
C ALA A 661 2.51 25.80 -10.71
N TYR A 662 2.85 24.52 -10.68
CA TYR A 662 3.90 23.96 -9.82
C TYR A 662 5.28 24.52 -10.17
N SER A 663 5.66 24.62 -11.44
CA SER A 663 6.96 25.17 -11.87
C SER A 663 7.09 26.67 -11.63
N ALA A 664 5.99 27.40 -11.53
CA ALA A 664 5.95 28.81 -11.22
C ALA A 664 5.90 29.11 -9.70
N ALA A 665 5.76 28.07 -8.87
CA ALA A 665 5.62 28.22 -7.43
C ALA A 665 6.95 28.51 -6.74
N ASP A 666 6.96 29.53 -5.86
CA ASP A 666 7.99 29.72 -4.85
C ASP A 666 7.63 28.84 -3.64
N VAL A 667 8.22 27.64 -3.60
CA VAL A 667 7.85 26.63 -2.60
C VAL A 667 8.41 27.02 -1.24
N PRO A 668 7.59 27.26 -0.22
CA PRO A 668 8.08 27.64 1.11
C PRO A 668 8.93 26.52 1.71
N VAL A 669 10.08 26.89 2.27
CA VAL A 669 10.88 25.96 3.07
C VAL A 669 10.13 25.68 4.37
N SER A 670 9.99 24.39 4.71
CA SER A 670 9.35 23.95 5.95
C SER A 670 10.04 24.57 7.19
N ARG A 671 9.26 25.20 8.06
CA ARG A 671 9.71 25.73 9.34
C ARG A 671 8.90 25.10 10.47
N HIS A 672 9.29 23.92 10.92
CA HIS A 672 8.70 23.32 12.11
C HIS A 672 9.26 24.02 13.36
N SER A 673 8.43 24.77 14.05
CA SER A 673 8.79 25.35 15.35
C SER A 673 8.30 24.43 16.48
N LEU A 674 9.19 24.12 17.42
CA LEU A 674 8.83 23.42 18.64
C LEU A 674 7.99 24.32 19.54
N PRO A 675 6.85 23.84 20.09
CA PRO A 675 6.13 24.58 21.12
C PRO A 675 6.96 24.66 22.43
N GLU A 676 6.60 25.58 23.32
CA GLU A 676 7.31 25.79 24.58
C GLU A 676 7.10 24.65 25.61
N SER A 677 5.92 24.00 25.54
CA SER A 677 5.54 22.93 26.46
C SER A 677 4.95 21.72 25.73
N LEU A 678 5.05 20.55 26.36
CA LEU A 678 4.34 19.36 25.91
C LEU A 678 2.82 19.54 26.07
N PRO A 679 2.02 18.91 25.19
CA PRO A 679 0.57 18.93 25.33
C PRO A 679 0.13 18.34 26.67
N GLU A 680 -0.90 18.90 27.28
CA GLU A 680 -1.54 18.31 28.44
C GLU A 680 -2.26 17.01 28.05
N HIS A 681 -2.23 16.05 28.96
CA HIS A 681 -2.81 14.72 28.73
C HIS A 681 -4.08 14.55 29.54
N ALA A 682 -5.15 14.18 28.87
CA ALA A 682 -6.35 13.72 29.57
C ALA A 682 -6.08 12.32 30.18
N GLU A 683 -6.42 12.17 31.46
CA GLU A 683 -6.38 10.87 32.12
C GLU A 683 -7.57 10.00 31.68
N GLY A 684 -7.38 8.71 31.56
CA GLY A 684 -8.42 7.77 31.21
C GLY A 684 -8.00 6.73 30.17
N LEU A 685 -8.97 5.94 29.76
CA LEU A 685 -8.82 4.89 28.77
C LEU A 685 -8.87 5.49 27.36
N GLN A 686 -7.88 5.21 26.52
CA GLN A 686 -7.79 5.79 25.19
C GLN A 686 -8.04 4.76 24.08
N LEU A 687 -8.81 5.16 23.06
CA LEU A 687 -9.13 4.34 21.89
C LEU A 687 -8.12 4.54 20.76
N VAL A 688 -7.47 3.48 20.32
CA VAL A 688 -6.63 3.46 19.12
C VAL A 688 -7.44 2.88 17.97
N MET A 689 -7.72 3.67 16.93
CA MET A 689 -8.46 3.24 15.76
C MET A 689 -7.63 3.39 14.50
N MET A 690 -7.36 2.27 13.82
CA MET A 690 -6.65 2.24 12.54
C MET A 690 -7.32 1.24 11.59
N PRO A 691 -7.38 1.56 10.29
CA PRO A 691 -7.95 0.63 9.32
C PRO A 691 -7.01 -0.56 9.14
N PRO A 692 -7.54 -1.78 9.05
CA PRO A 692 -6.79 -2.94 8.59
C PRO A 692 -6.24 -2.74 7.18
N MET A 693 -5.18 -3.45 6.84
CA MET A 693 -4.56 -3.40 5.51
C MET A 693 -5.57 -3.63 4.37
N TYR A 694 -6.55 -4.49 4.60
CA TYR A 694 -7.58 -4.85 3.62
C TYR A 694 -8.89 -4.05 3.77
N ALA A 695 -8.83 -2.86 4.41
CA ALA A 695 -9.96 -1.94 4.54
C ALA A 695 -9.57 -0.46 4.36
N VAL A 696 -8.42 -0.18 3.75
CA VAL A 696 -7.82 1.16 3.66
C VAL A 696 -8.63 2.14 2.82
N ASP A 697 -9.33 1.67 1.80
CA ASP A 697 -10.15 2.48 0.88
C ASP A 697 -11.38 1.71 0.36
N SER A 698 -12.23 2.39 -0.40
CA SER A 698 -13.49 1.85 -0.91
C SER A 698 -13.33 0.67 -1.87
N LEU A 699 -12.23 0.63 -2.64
CA LEU A 699 -11.93 -0.45 -3.58
C LEU A 699 -11.46 -1.70 -2.83
N VAL A 700 -10.51 -1.56 -1.92
CA VAL A 700 -9.97 -2.69 -1.14
C VAL A 700 -11.04 -3.32 -0.25
N ARG A 701 -11.92 -2.51 0.36
CA ARG A 701 -13.03 -2.99 1.20
C ARG A 701 -13.99 -3.92 0.46
N ARG A 702 -14.12 -3.75 -0.85
CA ARG A 702 -15.05 -4.51 -1.72
C ARG A 702 -14.39 -5.64 -2.48
N ALA A 703 -13.08 -5.80 -2.34
CA ALA A 703 -12.36 -6.93 -2.93
C ALA A 703 -12.62 -8.21 -2.11
N GLU A 704 -13.57 -9.02 -2.53
CA GLU A 704 -14.04 -10.21 -1.79
C GLU A 704 -12.90 -11.15 -1.33
N PRO A 705 -11.87 -11.47 -2.14
CA PRO A 705 -10.78 -12.30 -1.68
C PRO A 705 -9.96 -11.67 -0.55
N LEU A 706 -9.80 -10.34 -0.56
CA LEU A 706 -9.08 -9.59 0.48
C LEU A 706 -9.93 -9.46 1.75
N SER A 707 -11.23 -9.23 1.62
CA SER A 707 -12.14 -9.12 2.77
C SER A 707 -12.20 -10.41 3.61
N LYS A 708 -11.93 -11.57 2.99
CA LYS A 708 -11.83 -12.86 3.68
C LYS A 708 -10.57 -13.01 4.54
N LEU A 709 -9.57 -12.15 4.32
CA LEU A 709 -8.33 -12.10 5.10
C LEU A 709 -8.40 -11.11 6.27
N VAL A 710 -9.42 -10.24 6.30
CA VAL A 710 -9.68 -9.38 7.47
C VAL A 710 -10.01 -10.28 8.65
N ASP A 711 -9.23 -10.15 9.71
CA ASP A 711 -9.41 -10.98 10.89
C ASP A 711 -10.80 -10.74 11.48
N LYS A 712 -11.49 -11.82 11.84
CA LYS A 712 -12.79 -11.74 12.51
C LYS A 712 -12.69 -11.00 13.85
N ASP A 713 -11.52 -11.05 14.50
CA ASP A 713 -11.24 -10.36 15.75
C ASP A 713 -11.05 -8.84 15.57
N GLU A 714 -10.86 -8.34 14.36
CA GLU A 714 -10.83 -6.89 14.08
C GLU A 714 -12.18 -6.21 14.33
N ARG A 715 -13.25 -6.96 14.46
CA ARG A 715 -14.57 -6.47 14.94
C ARG A 715 -14.69 -6.41 16.45
N HIS A 716 -13.67 -6.83 17.18
CA HIS A 716 -13.60 -6.83 18.62
C HIS A 716 -12.83 -5.61 19.13
N ILE A 717 -13.12 -5.21 20.34
CA ILE A 717 -12.19 -4.35 21.09
C ILE A 717 -11.09 -5.24 21.65
N VAL A 718 -9.87 -4.75 21.54
CA VAL A 718 -8.69 -5.43 22.02
C VAL A 718 -8.06 -4.63 23.15
N VAL A 719 -7.76 -5.29 24.27
CA VAL A 719 -7.17 -4.71 25.48
C VAL A 719 -6.12 -5.66 26.04
N ASN A 720 -5.17 -5.16 26.84
CA ASN A 720 -4.30 -6.06 27.60
C ASN A 720 -4.98 -6.55 28.90
N SER A 721 -4.45 -7.59 29.52
CA SER A 721 -5.04 -8.22 30.73
C SER A 721 -5.15 -7.26 31.91
N ALA A 722 -4.16 -6.36 32.09
CA ALA A 722 -4.18 -5.38 33.17
C ALA A 722 -5.31 -4.36 33.00
N THR A 723 -5.48 -3.84 31.79
CA THR A 723 -6.59 -2.92 31.43
C THR A 723 -7.94 -3.61 31.53
N ALA A 724 -8.05 -4.86 31.06
CA ALA A 724 -9.26 -5.66 31.19
C ALA A 724 -9.69 -5.83 32.64
N LYS A 725 -8.75 -6.25 33.51
CA LYS A 725 -9.01 -6.44 34.93
C LYS A 725 -9.42 -5.14 35.65
N LYS A 726 -8.74 -4.02 35.35
CA LYS A 726 -9.01 -2.69 35.92
C LYS A 726 -10.44 -2.23 35.61
N ASN A 727 -10.95 -2.54 34.40
CA ASN A 727 -12.25 -2.10 33.91
C ASN A 727 -13.33 -3.21 33.91
N GLY A 728 -13.12 -4.34 34.58
CA GLY A 728 -14.09 -5.43 34.71
C GLY A 728 -14.39 -6.20 33.41
N MET A 729 -13.57 -6.05 32.38
CA MET A 729 -13.76 -6.71 31.08
C MET A 729 -13.25 -8.15 31.10
N ASN A 730 -13.98 -9.08 30.49
CA ASN A 730 -13.60 -10.49 30.38
C ASN A 730 -13.45 -10.91 28.92
N ASN A 731 -12.41 -11.69 28.63
CA ASN A 731 -12.16 -12.21 27.29
C ASN A 731 -13.36 -12.99 26.74
N GLY A 732 -13.77 -12.68 25.51
CA GLY A 732 -14.90 -13.30 24.84
C GLY A 732 -16.28 -12.78 25.24
N HIS A 733 -16.41 -11.92 26.23
CA HIS A 733 -17.66 -11.31 26.66
C HIS A 733 -17.93 -10.00 25.94
N MET A 734 -19.18 -9.53 25.97
CA MET A 734 -19.58 -8.24 25.41
C MET A 734 -19.36 -7.15 26.46
N ALA A 735 -18.75 -6.04 26.04
CA ALA A 735 -18.67 -4.82 26.83
C ALA A 735 -19.33 -3.66 26.07
N ARG A 736 -19.98 -2.75 26.79
CA ARG A 736 -20.52 -1.53 26.22
C ARG A 736 -19.47 -0.44 26.30
N ILE A 737 -19.02 0.03 25.16
CA ILE A 737 -18.03 1.08 25.04
C ILE A 737 -18.75 2.39 24.72
N VAL A 738 -18.43 3.44 25.42
CA VAL A 738 -18.99 4.78 25.21
C VAL A 738 -17.87 5.71 24.75
N VAL A 739 -18.09 6.36 23.62
CA VAL A 739 -17.20 7.39 23.05
C VAL A 739 -18.06 8.60 22.72
N ASP A 740 -17.71 9.79 23.23
CA ASP A 740 -18.42 11.03 22.94
C ASP A 740 -19.98 10.90 23.05
N LYS A 741 -20.47 10.19 24.12
CA LYS A 741 -21.88 9.87 24.41
C LYS A 741 -22.53 8.81 23.52
N ILE A 742 -21.78 8.22 22.58
CA ILE A 742 -22.27 7.13 21.73
C ILE A 742 -21.80 5.82 22.29
N SER A 743 -22.68 4.86 22.34
CA SER A 743 -22.35 3.54 22.88
C SER A 743 -22.50 2.43 21.86
N SER A 744 -21.59 1.49 21.88
CA SER A 744 -21.65 0.24 21.11
C SER A 744 -21.33 -0.95 21.99
N LYS A 745 -22.01 -2.08 21.74
CA LYS A 745 -21.69 -3.36 22.39
C LYS A 745 -20.71 -4.12 21.52
N LEU A 746 -19.50 -4.32 22.01
CA LEU A 746 -18.42 -4.97 21.30
C LEU A 746 -17.87 -6.13 22.12
N LYS A 747 -17.44 -7.20 21.44
CA LYS A 747 -16.79 -8.33 22.08
C LYS A 747 -15.38 -7.97 22.50
N VAL A 748 -14.94 -8.45 23.65
CA VAL A 748 -13.59 -8.19 24.20
C VAL A 748 -12.65 -9.30 23.78
N SER A 749 -11.48 -8.94 23.28
CA SER A 749 -10.33 -9.82 23.08
C SER A 749 -9.14 -9.32 23.90
N ILE A 750 -8.35 -10.23 24.48
CA ILE A 750 -7.16 -9.88 25.25
C ILE A 750 -5.91 -10.08 24.42
N ASP A 751 -5.05 -9.05 24.38
CA ASP A 751 -3.78 -9.06 23.67
C ASP A 751 -2.74 -8.23 24.44
N GLU A 752 -1.67 -8.87 24.89
CA GLU A 752 -0.62 -8.23 25.71
C GLU A 752 0.28 -7.27 24.90
N ARG A 753 0.10 -7.19 23.58
CA ARG A 753 0.83 -6.26 22.71
C ARG A 753 0.33 -4.81 22.78
N LEU A 754 -0.63 -4.51 23.65
CA LEU A 754 -1.13 -3.16 23.94
C LEU A 754 -0.54 -2.63 25.24
N PRO A 755 -0.26 -1.32 25.36
CA PRO A 755 0.07 -0.71 26.64
C PRO A 755 -1.16 -0.63 27.56
N ASN A 756 -0.93 -0.37 28.83
CA ASN A 756 -2.02 -0.17 29.80
C ASN A 756 -2.89 1.03 29.40
N ASP A 757 -4.15 1.03 29.86
CA ASP A 757 -5.14 2.08 29.60
C ASP A 757 -5.35 2.41 28.11
N THR A 758 -5.16 1.40 27.26
CA THR A 758 -5.34 1.51 25.80
C THR A 758 -6.30 0.44 25.29
N VAL A 759 -7.22 0.85 24.44
CA VAL A 759 -8.16 -0.02 23.73
C VAL A 759 -7.93 0.12 22.24
N LYS A 760 -7.82 -0.99 21.51
CA LYS A 760 -7.71 -0.99 20.04
C LYS A 760 -9.03 -1.44 19.43
N LEU A 761 -9.44 -0.74 18.35
CA LEU A 761 -10.55 -1.11 17.48
C LEU A 761 -10.15 -0.86 16.03
N ALA A 762 -10.49 -1.75 15.12
CA ALA A 762 -10.29 -1.52 13.70
C ALA A 762 -11.28 -0.49 13.17
N SER A 763 -10.79 0.53 12.44
CA SER A 763 -11.62 1.51 11.73
C SER A 763 -11.81 1.12 10.25
N GLY A 764 -12.69 1.80 9.53
CA GLY A 764 -12.90 1.56 8.10
C GLY A 764 -13.67 0.29 7.76
N LEU A 765 -14.25 -0.38 8.76
CA LEU A 765 -15.13 -1.54 8.59
C LEU A 765 -16.59 -1.13 8.80
N SER A 766 -17.52 -1.82 8.15
CA SER A 766 -18.96 -1.59 8.35
C SER A 766 -19.39 -1.76 9.81
N SER A 767 -18.69 -2.60 10.57
CA SER A 767 -18.93 -2.82 12.00
C SER A 767 -18.49 -1.66 12.91
N SER A 768 -17.60 -0.79 12.44
CA SER A 768 -17.11 0.40 13.16
C SER A 768 -17.56 1.72 12.51
N ALA A 769 -18.35 1.65 11.43
CA ALA A 769 -18.82 2.84 10.73
C ALA A 769 -19.64 3.74 11.66
N GLY A 770 -19.28 5.03 11.70
CA GLY A 770 -19.94 5.99 12.56
C GLY A 770 -19.67 5.80 14.06
N PHE A 771 -18.69 5.00 14.47
CA PHE A 771 -18.35 4.80 15.89
C PHE A 771 -16.95 5.32 16.22
N GLY A 772 -16.91 6.40 16.99
CA GLY A 772 -15.69 6.91 17.61
C GLY A 772 -14.70 7.61 16.68
N ARG A 773 -13.63 8.05 17.30
CA ARG A 773 -12.46 8.66 16.64
C ARG A 773 -11.16 8.10 17.21
N ALA A 774 -10.11 8.14 16.42
CA ALA A 774 -8.78 7.76 16.90
C ALA A 774 -8.36 8.62 18.09
N TYR A 775 -7.80 7.98 19.13
CA TYR A 775 -7.29 8.59 20.36
C TYR A 775 -8.35 9.26 21.26
N ALA A 776 -9.63 9.00 21.07
CA ALA A 776 -10.69 9.46 21.97
C ALA A 776 -10.55 8.81 23.37
N LEU A 777 -11.00 9.53 24.39
CA LEU A 777 -11.28 8.93 25.70
C LEU A 777 -12.54 8.09 25.61
N ILE A 778 -12.54 6.96 26.32
CA ILE A 778 -13.67 6.05 26.32
C ILE A 778 -14.05 5.67 27.75
N GLU A 779 -15.32 5.35 27.94
CA GLU A 779 -15.85 4.73 29.14
C GLU A 779 -16.31 3.31 28.81
N VAL A 780 -16.22 2.42 29.81
CA VAL A 780 -16.62 1.01 29.68
C VAL A 780 -17.70 0.71 30.69
N GLU A 781 -18.84 0.28 30.20
CA GLU A 781 -19.92 -0.29 31.01
C GLU A 781 -19.96 -1.80 30.78
N VAL A 782 -19.79 -2.61 31.82
CA VAL A 782 -19.68 -4.07 31.73
C VAL A 782 -21.02 -4.73 32.02
#